data_9c58ca9b61f5f37ae4a232ecce40a410
#
_entry.id   9c58ca9b61f5f37ae4a232ecce40a410
#
_cell.length_a   1.000
_cell.length_b   1.000
_cell.length_c   1.000
_cell.angle_alpha   90.00
_cell.angle_beta   90.00
_cell.angle_gamma   90.00
#
_symmetry.space_group_name_H-M   'P 1'
#
loop_
_entity.id
_entity.type
_entity.pdbx_description
1 polymer ?
#
loop_
_entity_poly.entity_id
_entity_poly.type
_entity_poly.pdbx_seq_one_letter_code
_entity_poly.pdbx_strand_id
1 'polypeptide(L)'
;VNTVECQKYKPTNKVVWELSENVDVNENYKQIKSSLETLIKQCHNVLYSSSIVGQKAQNDIMRLLCIKILQYQFNDEHSELWDRCNQVKAGKEISDNNFKKYKSFCKDLTELYKSNKGILTEWKGFVNKFLSGENGVFPSIYYEDDSKFNCIDEATLHQLIDKIESIEINDAFVDSFSTTCGDIHESFRSYGGGKGAKELGQYFTPRQLIHLIFHGLNLNQYLDKIVNPSIYDPCMGTGGFLTRLFNLGNINPENIYGCETELDTIKFGEMSLFLTTKGNKQNIVKCNSLSENPFMIDTKVDAIVTNPPFGTKMNYKSLKETYEKTFPDSTVKFKDIYPLDVNNGACLFVQHCVYMLNDGGACAIVLPDGELFEGNSKWSKKFRKWLCENVKIHTILKCPSGTFDHAGVKTNVVVFTKDGPTQNIRYIETTKECNVVKELFTITEEDLKSTNYSLDMSAYLVEEETNFEVPIIKLKDMYTHSNGGEVINKTYWNKGDKILYTCKKTSMLSDYPNFPIDKLTNDNDLLISRNGTPYIHIVKENCIYSNVVQRLKIKNEYNVKYIYYYIKTILNKMTGKGQTIPSFNMDIWNNIDIPLPSLEIQEKIVEELSMIETNITSIETRIEQLKEEKERFKKYSRKSEIKELLKDAEIKKLGEFCDFKWGKNIPKRDRVIKTENNYPYYGSNGISGYTENFTFEGRSMLLGDQGSQWFNSLQLTNTEEKYNISNHTINISVNNDINFDYIYYVLKSFDLKQFNKDSAMIPEINFNIFKDFKIPIPSSEIQEQCIKIYQEKANFIQSIEEETESHKKYINDLKQLSKDIIYSYC
;
A
#
# COMPACT_ATOMS: atom_id res chain seq x y z
N VAL A 1 22.33 -11.43 43.45
CA VAL A 1 21.32 -11.64 42.40
C VAL A 1 22.10 -11.57 41.10
N ASN A 2 22.41 -12.73 40.50
CA ASN A 2 23.08 -12.78 39.20
C ASN A 2 22.06 -12.20 38.16
N THR A 3 22.33 -11.01 37.67
CA THR A 3 21.65 -10.49 36.47
C THR A 3 22.16 -11.34 35.30
N VAL A 4 21.29 -12.22 34.74
CA VAL A 4 21.57 -12.89 33.50
C VAL A 4 21.62 -11.82 32.42
N GLU A 5 22.79 -11.60 31.81
CA GLU A 5 22.91 -10.68 30.70
C GLU A 5 22.12 -11.21 29.50
N CYS A 6 21.38 -10.31 28.84
CA CYS A 6 20.61 -10.62 27.65
C CYS A 6 21.54 -11.07 26.51
N GLN A 7 21.26 -12.19 25.90
CA GLN A 7 22.00 -12.60 24.70
C GLN A 7 21.74 -11.61 23.57
N LYS A 8 22.78 -11.18 22.90
CA LYS A 8 22.70 -10.27 21.77
C LYS A 8 22.82 -11.01 20.43
N TYR A 9 22.06 -10.61 19.44
CA TYR A 9 21.92 -11.30 18.17
C TYR A 9 22.39 -10.42 17.00
N LYS A 10 23.09 -11.02 16.03
CA LYS A 10 23.38 -10.41 14.74
C LYS A 10 22.29 -10.81 13.75
N PRO A 11 21.72 -9.88 12.97
CA PRO A 11 20.74 -10.22 11.95
C PRO A 11 21.33 -11.16 10.89
N THR A 12 20.60 -12.21 10.53
CA THR A 12 21.01 -13.11 9.45
C THR A 12 20.73 -12.51 8.07
N ASN A 13 19.72 -11.65 7.97
CA ASN A 13 19.22 -11.04 6.72
C ASN A 13 18.87 -12.06 5.62
N LYS A 14 18.63 -13.32 6.01
CA LYS A 14 18.25 -14.39 5.09
C LYS A 14 16.86 -14.15 4.57
N VAL A 15 16.68 -14.08 3.25
CA VAL A 15 15.36 -14.06 2.62
C VAL A 15 14.68 -15.42 2.89
N VAL A 16 13.51 -15.38 3.54
CA VAL A 16 12.72 -16.57 3.88
C VAL A 16 11.42 -16.64 3.11
N TRP A 17 11.01 -15.53 2.54
CA TRP A 17 9.87 -15.46 1.64
C TRP A 17 10.04 -14.27 0.70
N GLU A 18 9.73 -14.47 -0.55
CA GLU A 18 9.71 -13.44 -1.59
C GLU A 18 8.46 -13.64 -2.43
N LEU A 19 7.74 -12.56 -2.63
CA LEU A 19 6.61 -12.56 -3.54
C LEU A 19 7.16 -12.69 -4.95
N SER A 20 6.95 -13.85 -5.60
CA SER A 20 7.28 -13.97 -7.01
C SER A 20 6.46 -12.94 -7.79
N GLU A 21 7.05 -12.28 -8.77
CA GLU A 21 6.38 -11.26 -9.60
C GLU A 21 5.07 -11.78 -10.24
N ASN A 22 4.85 -13.09 -10.23
CA ASN A 22 3.68 -13.79 -10.77
C ASN A 22 2.56 -14.08 -9.76
N VAL A 23 2.71 -13.74 -8.49
CA VAL A 23 1.59 -13.85 -7.54
C VAL A 23 0.82 -12.54 -7.54
N ASP A 24 -0.12 -12.52 -8.40
CA ASP A 24 -1.35 -11.73 -8.50
C ASP A 24 -1.59 -10.63 -7.43
N VAL A 25 -0.79 -9.60 -7.47
CA VAL A 25 -1.39 -8.28 -7.37
C VAL A 25 -1.82 -7.96 -8.80
N ASN A 26 -2.94 -8.57 -9.15
CA ASN A 26 -3.49 -8.70 -10.47
C ASN A 26 -3.42 -7.35 -11.19
N GLU A 27 -2.87 -7.30 -12.40
CA GLU A 27 -3.03 -6.13 -13.27
C GLU A 27 -4.51 -5.84 -13.53
N ASN A 28 -5.36 -6.85 -13.61
CA ASN A 28 -6.82 -6.70 -13.58
C ASN A 28 -7.27 -5.91 -12.34
N TYR A 29 -6.68 -6.16 -11.18
CA TYR A 29 -6.95 -5.41 -9.96
C TYR A 29 -6.57 -3.93 -10.08
N LYS A 30 -5.37 -3.62 -10.54
CA LYS A 30 -4.93 -2.23 -10.76
C LYS A 30 -5.78 -1.54 -11.82
N GLN A 31 -6.18 -2.26 -12.84
CA GLN A 31 -7.05 -1.76 -13.91
C GLN A 31 -8.45 -1.52 -13.41
N ILE A 32 -9.05 -2.47 -12.69
CA ILE A 32 -10.38 -2.33 -12.11
C ILE A 32 -10.39 -1.22 -11.07
N LYS A 33 -9.36 -1.14 -10.22
CA LYS A 33 -9.16 -0.04 -9.27
C LYS A 33 -9.10 1.31 -9.98
N SER A 34 -8.25 1.46 -10.98
CA SER A 34 -8.11 2.71 -11.76
C SER A 34 -9.40 3.09 -12.49
N SER A 35 -10.11 2.10 -13.03
CA SER A 35 -11.40 2.30 -13.71
C SER A 35 -12.49 2.74 -12.74
N LEU A 36 -12.53 2.10 -11.57
CA LEU A 36 -13.44 2.47 -10.49
C LEU A 36 -13.13 3.86 -9.92
N GLU A 37 -11.87 4.19 -9.71
CA GLU A 37 -11.45 5.53 -9.28
C GLU A 37 -11.87 6.59 -10.30
N THR A 38 -11.72 6.30 -11.57
CA THR A 38 -12.14 7.20 -12.66
C THR A 38 -13.66 7.36 -12.70
N LEU A 39 -14.41 6.26 -12.57
CA LEU A 39 -15.86 6.29 -12.48
C LEU A 39 -16.34 7.10 -11.28
N ILE A 40 -15.79 6.82 -10.10
CA ILE A 40 -16.11 7.52 -8.86
C ILE A 40 -15.91 9.03 -9.05
N LYS A 41 -14.79 9.43 -9.63
CA LYS A 41 -14.50 10.82 -9.93
C LYS A 41 -15.51 11.45 -10.89
N GLN A 42 -15.89 10.71 -11.93
CA GLN A 42 -16.91 11.17 -12.89
C GLN A 42 -18.29 11.31 -12.23
N CYS A 43 -18.72 10.31 -11.47
CA CYS A 43 -19.98 10.33 -10.73
C CYS A 43 -19.97 11.43 -9.66
N HIS A 44 -18.89 11.61 -8.95
CA HIS A 44 -18.74 12.68 -7.96
C HIS A 44 -18.88 14.06 -8.61
N ASN A 45 -18.30 14.29 -9.80
CA ASN A 45 -18.43 15.55 -10.52
C ASN A 45 -19.88 15.82 -10.94
N VAL A 46 -20.62 14.79 -11.35
CA VAL A 46 -22.06 14.88 -11.66
C VAL A 46 -22.85 15.31 -10.42
N LEU A 47 -22.62 14.65 -9.29
CA LEU A 47 -23.30 14.95 -8.02
C LEU A 47 -22.89 16.32 -7.46
N TYR A 48 -21.62 16.70 -7.60
CA TYR A 48 -21.12 18.01 -7.20
C TYR A 48 -21.85 19.15 -7.92
N SER A 49 -22.12 18.99 -9.21
CA SER A 49 -22.90 19.99 -9.98
C SER A 49 -24.32 20.18 -9.46
N SER A 50 -24.87 19.17 -8.77
CA SER A 50 -26.17 19.18 -8.10
C SER A 50 -26.09 19.46 -6.59
N SER A 51 -24.95 19.98 -6.11
CA SER A 51 -24.69 20.30 -4.70
C SER A 51 -24.74 19.11 -3.75
N ILE A 52 -24.54 17.88 -4.24
CA ILE A 52 -24.46 16.66 -3.44
C ILE A 52 -22.99 16.31 -3.31
N VAL A 53 -22.47 16.38 -2.09
CA VAL A 53 -21.04 16.23 -1.78
C VAL A 53 -20.79 15.28 -0.62
N GLY A 54 -19.54 14.85 -0.48
CA GLY A 54 -19.07 14.05 0.64
C GLY A 54 -19.82 12.71 0.75
N GLN A 55 -20.23 12.35 1.97
CA GLN A 55 -20.87 11.07 2.28
C GLN A 55 -22.16 10.82 1.47
N LYS A 56 -22.94 11.86 1.20
CA LYS A 56 -24.18 11.74 0.43
C LYS A 56 -23.90 11.29 -1.00
N ALA A 57 -22.92 11.87 -1.64
CA ALA A 57 -22.50 11.46 -2.99
C ALA A 57 -21.99 10.02 -3.01
N GLN A 58 -21.16 9.67 -2.02
CA GLN A 58 -20.65 8.31 -1.84
C GLN A 58 -21.76 7.26 -1.75
N ASN A 59 -22.77 7.52 -0.90
CA ASN A 59 -23.89 6.61 -0.70
C ASN A 59 -24.68 6.38 -1.99
N ASP A 60 -24.96 7.42 -2.77
CA ASP A 60 -25.71 7.30 -4.00
C ASP A 60 -24.95 6.51 -5.09
N ILE A 61 -23.62 6.76 -5.23
CA ILE A 61 -22.79 6.01 -6.16
C ILE A 61 -22.73 4.55 -5.77
N MET A 62 -22.53 4.25 -4.49
CA MET A 62 -22.48 2.87 -4.00
C MET A 62 -23.79 2.12 -4.20
N ARG A 63 -24.93 2.77 -3.96
CA ARG A 63 -26.25 2.15 -4.20
C ARG A 63 -26.43 1.73 -5.66
N LEU A 64 -26.04 2.60 -6.60
CA LEU A 64 -26.12 2.29 -8.02
C LEU A 64 -25.16 1.18 -8.43
N LEU A 65 -23.95 1.16 -7.90
CA LEU A 65 -22.99 0.05 -8.12
C LEU A 65 -23.54 -1.27 -7.58
N CYS A 66 -24.13 -1.26 -6.39
CA CYS A 66 -24.79 -2.45 -5.82
C CYS A 66 -25.88 -2.98 -6.74
N ILE A 67 -26.74 -2.11 -7.24
CA ILE A 67 -27.82 -2.50 -8.17
C ILE A 67 -27.21 -3.13 -9.42
N LYS A 68 -26.17 -2.53 -10.00
CA LYS A 68 -25.52 -3.02 -11.20
C LYS A 68 -24.90 -4.41 -11.01
N ILE A 69 -24.24 -4.63 -9.88
CA ILE A 69 -23.64 -5.94 -9.54
C ILE A 69 -24.75 -6.99 -9.31
N LEU A 70 -25.80 -6.65 -8.56
CA LEU A 70 -26.93 -7.53 -8.36
C LEU A 70 -27.62 -7.87 -9.68
N GLN A 71 -27.79 -6.89 -10.57
CA GLN A 71 -28.33 -7.11 -11.90
C GLN A 71 -27.52 -8.15 -12.69
N TYR A 72 -26.18 -8.07 -12.64
CA TYR A 72 -25.31 -9.06 -13.26
C TYR A 72 -25.53 -10.45 -12.67
N GLN A 73 -25.57 -10.56 -11.34
CA GLN A 73 -25.72 -11.84 -10.65
C GLN A 73 -27.11 -12.47 -10.83
N PHE A 74 -28.17 -11.66 -10.97
CA PHE A 74 -29.52 -12.14 -11.24
C PHE A 74 -29.73 -12.60 -12.70
N ASN A 75 -28.82 -12.29 -13.61
CA ASN A 75 -28.88 -12.77 -14.98
C ASN A 75 -28.63 -14.28 -15.11
N ASP A 76 -27.92 -14.87 -14.16
CA ASP A 76 -27.74 -16.32 -14.09
C ASP A 76 -28.79 -16.95 -13.17
N GLU A 77 -29.79 -17.60 -13.75
CA GLU A 77 -30.89 -18.26 -13.00
C GLU A 77 -30.44 -19.47 -12.18
N HIS A 78 -29.23 -19.98 -12.44
CA HIS A 78 -28.59 -21.09 -11.74
C HIS A 78 -27.52 -20.64 -10.74
N SER A 79 -27.38 -19.33 -10.49
CA SER A 79 -26.40 -18.81 -9.54
C SER A 79 -26.77 -19.17 -8.09
N GLU A 80 -25.78 -19.39 -7.24
CA GLU A 80 -25.97 -19.59 -5.80
C GLU A 80 -26.70 -18.39 -5.14
N LEU A 81 -26.50 -17.19 -5.68
CA LEU A 81 -27.21 -16.00 -5.24
C LEU A 81 -28.72 -16.13 -5.48
N TRP A 82 -29.10 -16.72 -6.61
CA TRP A 82 -30.52 -16.95 -6.93
C TRP A 82 -31.17 -17.92 -5.95
N ASP A 83 -30.49 -19.00 -5.60
CA ASP A 83 -30.96 -19.95 -4.58
C ASP A 83 -31.10 -19.28 -3.22
N ARG A 84 -30.16 -18.41 -2.84
CA ARG A 84 -30.23 -17.61 -1.62
C ARG A 84 -31.42 -16.66 -1.63
N CYS A 85 -31.69 -16.00 -2.75
CA CYS A 85 -32.84 -15.12 -2.88
C CYS A 85 -34.16 -15.90 -2.74
N ASN A 86 -34.24 -17.13 -3.24
CA ASN A 86 -35.39 -18.00 -3.03
C ASN A 86 -35.60 -18.39 -1.56
N GLN A 87 -34.57 -18.68 -0.82
CA GLN A 87 -34.59 -18.93 0.63
C GLN A 87 -35.10 -17.71 1.40
N VAL A 88 -34.61 -16.53 1.09
CA VAL A 88 -35.04 -15.26 1.71
C VAL A 88 -36.49 -14.98 1.39
N LYS A 89 -36.93 -15.24 0.13
CA LYS A 89 -38.32 -15.12 -0.27
C LYS A 89 -39.26 -15.98 0.60
N ALA A 90 -38.87 -17.22 0.83
CA ALA A 90 -39.65 -18.14 1.67
C ALA A 90 -39.75 -17.65 3.12
N GLY A 91 -38.65 -17.18 3.69
CA GLY A 91 -38.60 -16.67 5.07
C GLY A 91 -39.38 -15.37 5.30
N LYS A 92 -39.51 -14.52 4.26
CA LYS A 92 -40.25 -13.22 4.35
C LYS A 92 -41.69 -13.23 3.88
N GLU A 93 -42.22 -14.35 3.48
CA GLU A 93 -43.58 -14.46 2.89
C GLU A 93 -43.79 -13.51 1.68
N ILE A 94 -42.73 -13.25 0.90
CA ILE A 94 -42.80 -12.40 -0.28
C ILE A 94 -43.61 -13.12 -1.35
N SER A 95 -44.71 -12.49 -1.84
CA SER A 95 -45.53 -13.09 -2.89
C SER A 95 -44.72 -13.30 -4.19
N ASP A 96 -45.08 -14.34 -4.95
CA ASP A 96 -44.47 -14.68 -6.24
C ASP A 96 -44.48 -13.52 -7.23
N ASN A 97 -45.52 -12.71 -7.25
CA ASN A 97 -45.64 -11.55 -8.12
C ASN A 97 -44.63 -10.44 -7.71
N ASN A 98 -44.51 -10.18 -6.43
CA ASN A 98 -43.51 -9.20 -5.93
C ASN A 98 -42.07 -9.68 -6.17
N PHE A 99 -41.82 -10.96 -5.96
CA PHE A 99 -40.50 -11.52 -6.22
C PHE A 99 -40.09 -11.44 -7.70
N LYS A 100 -41.03 -11.79 -8.62
CA LYS A 100 -40.85 -11.63 -10.05
C LYS A 100 -40.64 -10.17 -10.46
N LYS A 101 -41.35 -9.23 -9.82
CA LYS A 101 -41.16 -7.80 -10.04
C LYS A 101 -39.74 -7.35 -9.65
N TYR A 102 -39.21 -7.78 -8.51
CA TYR A 102 -37.85 -7.41 -8.06
C TYR A 102 -36.76 -8.06 -8.91
N LYS A 103 -36.98 -9.29 -9.39
CA LYS A 103 -36.14 -9.93 -10.40
C LYS A 103 -36.09 -9.11 -11.67
N SER A 104 -37.26 -8.72 -12.17
CA SER A 104 -37.38 -7.87 -13.37
C SER A 104 -36.70 -6.52 -13.15
N PHE A 105 -36.90 -5.90 -11.98
CA PHE A 105 -36.24 -4.64 -11.64
C PHE A 105 -34.71 -4.73 -11.74
N CYS A 106 -34.08 -5.78 -11.18
CA CYS A 106 -32.65 -5.98 -11.27
C CYS A 106 -32.16 -6.25 -12.70
N LYS A 107 -32.93 -7.00 -13.49
CA LYS A 107 -32.64 -7.29 -14.91
C LYS A 107 -32.82 -6.10 -15.82
N ASP A 108 -33.85 -5.32 -15.56
CA ASP A 108 -34.39 -4.32 -16.49
C ASP A 108 -34.16 -2.88 -15.95
N LEU A 109 -33.14 -2.67 -15.08
CA LEU A 109 -32.86 -1.34 -14.56
C LEU A 109 -32.63 -0.32 -15.68
N THR A 110 -31.97 -0.73 -16.76
CA THR A 110 -31.73 0.08 -17.95
C THR A 110 -33.04 0.41 -18.69
N GLU A 111 -34.01 -0.52 -18.71
CA GLU A 111 -35.31 -0.30 -19.31
C GLU A 111 -36.19 0.62 -18.47
N LEU A 112 -36.16 0.45 -17.15
CA LEU A 112 -36.81 1.37 -16.19
C LEU A 112 -36.25 2.78 -16.33
N TYR A 113 -34.96 2.89 -16.44
CA TYR A 113 -34.23 4.15 -16.69
C TYR A 113 -34.71 4.79 -18.01
N LYS A 114 -34.69 4.06 -19.11
CA LYS A 114 -35.13 4.54 -20.42
C LYS A 114 -36.64 4.92 -20.45
N SER A 115 -37.45 4.34 -19.59
CA SER A 115 -38.88 4.60 -19.51
C SER A 115 -39.26 5.78 -18.62
N ASN A 116 -38.32 6.43 -17.95
CA ASN A 116 -38.57 7.52 -16.99
C ASN A 116 -39.58 7.17 -15.87
N LYS A 117 -39.67 5.90 -15.51
CA LYS A 117 -40.63 5.46 -14.48
C LYS A 117 -39.94 5.26 -13.15
N GLY A 118 -40.04 6.25 -12.28
CA GLY A 118 -39.96 6.13 -10.84
C GLY A 118 -38.89 5.22 -10.24
N ILE A 119 -37.62 5.24 -10.74
CA ILE A 119 -36.51 4.42 -10.22
C ILE A 119 -36.40 4.55 -8.71
N LEU A 120 -36.57 5.75 -8.15
CA LEU A 120 -36.52 6.00 -6.72
C LEU A 120 -37.60 5.24 -5.95
N THR A 121 -38.81 5.15 -6.49
CA THR A 121 -39.92 4.42 -5.84
C THR A 121 -39.71 2.91 -5.91
N GLU A 122 -39.27 2.40 -7.04
CA GLU A 122 -38.97 0.98 -7.19
C GLU A 122 -37.77 0.55 -6.35
N TRP A 123 -36.74 1.38 -6.26
CA TRP A 123 -35.59 1.15 -5.37
C TRP A 123 -36.03 1.05 -3.91
N LYS A 124 -36.84 1.97 -3.45
CA LYS A 124 -37.36 1.97 -2.08
C LYS A 124 -38.15 0.68 -1.80
N GLY A 125 -38.98 0.24 -2.71
CA GLY A 125 -39.73 -1.01 -2.59
C GLY A 125 -38.83 -2.24 -2.55
N PHE A 126 -37.78 -2.25 -3.38
CA PHE A 126 -36.80 -3.33 -3.43
C PHE A 126 -35.98 -3.41 -2.12
N VAL A 127 -35.43 -2.31 -1.66
CA VAL A 127 -34.68 -2.26 -0.39
C VAL A 127 -35.53 -2.71 0.76
N ASN A 128 -36.72 -2.14 0.95
CA ASN A 128 -37.52 -2.42 2.12
C ASN A 128 -38.05 -3.86 2.17
N LYS A 129 -38.30 -4.50 1.03
CA LYS A 129 -38.91 -5.82 0.98
C LYS A 129 -37.93 -6.96 0.74
N PHE A 130 -36.79 -6.68 0.15
CA PHE A 130 -35.89 -7.71 -0.30
C PHE A 130 -34.52 -7.63 0.35
N LEU A 131 -33.89 -6.44 0.41
CA LEU A 131 -32.52 -6.29 0.93
C LEU A 131 -32.47 -6.10 2.44
N SER A 132 -33.43 -5.43 3.06
CA SER A 132 -33.38 -5.02 4.47
C SER A 132 -34.17 -5.92 5.43
N GLY A 133 -33.85 -5.83 6.72
CA GLY A 133 -34.46 -6.54 7.84
C GLY A 133 -33.80 -7.88 8.16
N GLU A 134 -34.18 -8.49 9.31
CA GLU A 134 -33.55 -9.72 9.85
C GLU A 134 -33.46 -10.89 8.87
N ASN A 135 -34.42 -11.00 7.96
CA ASN A 135 -34.46 -12.03 6.92
C ASN A 135 -34.15 -11.49 5.52
N GLY A 136 -33.53 -10.32 5.41
CA GLY A 136 -33.10 -9.74 4.13
C GLY A 136 -31.84 -10.41 3.58
N VAL A 137 -31.57 -10.17 2.31
CA VAL A 137 -30.32 -10.59 1.68
C VAL A 137 -29.14 -9.89 2.36
N PHE A 138 -29.36 -8.61 2.74
CA PHE A 138 -28.39 -7.80 3.50
C PHE A 138 -29.02 -7.33 4.82
N PRO A 139 -29.07 -8.17 5.86
CA PRO A 139 -29.85 -7.85 7.07
C PRO A 139 -29.37 -6.64 7.85
N SER A 140 -28.11 -6.26 7.76
CA SER A 140 -27.52 -5.19 8.56
C SER A 140 -27.18 -3.92 7.78
N ILE A 141 -27.15 -3.95 6.44
CA ILE A 141 -26.65 -2.83 5.62
C ILE A 141 -27.70 -1.75 5.34
N TYR A 142 -28.96 -2.17 5.16
CA TYR A 142 -30.02 -1.27 4.67
C TYR A 142 -31.10 -1.06 5.73
N TYR A 143 -30.99 0.01 6.47
CA TYR A 143 -32.06 0.54 7.33
C TYR A 143 -33.07 1.36 6.49
N GLU A 144 -34.26 1.64 7.02
CA GLU A 144 -35.30 2.41 6.30
C GLU A 144 -34.80 3.75 5.74
N ASP A 145 -33.88 4.43 6.44
CA ASP A 145 -33.31 5.70 6.00
C ASP A 145 -32.36 5.57 4.80
N ASP A 146 -31.81 4.37 4.55
CA ASP A 146 -30.95 4.10 3.40
C ASP A 146 -31.72 3.79 2.11
N SER A 147 -33.04 3.73 2.14
CA SER A 147 -33.92 3.47 0.98
C SER A 147 -34.06 4.66 0.04
N LYS A 148 -33.47 5.81 0.34
CA LYS A 148 -33.58 7.03 -0.46
C LYS A 148 -32.25 7.45 -1.05
N PHE A 149 -32.27 7.81 -2.33
CA PHE A 149 -31.17 8.56 -2.92
C PHE A 149 -31.11 9.97 -2.33
N ASN A 150 -29.91 10.50 -2.12
CA ASN A 150 -29.72 11.91 -1.77
C ASN A 150 -29.92 12.79 -3.00
N CYS A 151 -29.69 12.26 -4.20
CA CYS A 151 -30.03 12.88 -5.45
C CYS A 151 -31.54 12.74 -5.71
N ILE A 152 -32.26 13.84 -5.60
CA ILE A 152 -33.70 13.91 -5.87
C ILE A 152 -34.03 14.40 -7.29
N ASP A 153 -33.04 14.84 -8.03
CA ASP A 153 -33.15 15.26 -9.41
C ASP A 153 -32.95 14.06 -10.34
N GLU A 154 -34.02 13.70 -11.05
CA GLU A 154 -33.98 12.53 -11.95
C GLU A 154 -32.98 12.70 -13.10
N ALA A 155 -32.78 13.93 -13.62
CA ALA A 155 -31.80 14.17 -14.68
C ALA A 155 -30.37 13.89 -14.23
N THR A 156 -30.03 14.30 -13.01
CA THR A 156 -28.74 13.97 -12.40
C THR A 156 -28.59 12.47 -12.14
N LEU A 157 -29.65 11.81 -11.64
CA LEU A 157 -29.65 10.38 -11.42
C LEU A 157 -29.46 9.60 -12.74
N HIS A 158 -30.09 10.05 -13.82
CA HIS A 158 -29.90 9.49 -15.15
C HIS A 158 -28.44 9.58 -15.62
N GLN A 159 -27.79 10.75 -15.44
CA GLN A 159 -26.37 10.90 -15.78
C GLN A 159 -25.46 9.97 -14.96
N LEU A 160 -25.79 9.75 -13.68
CA LEU A 160 -25.06 8.79 -12.85
C LEU A 160 -25.23 7.35 -13.35
N ILE A 161 -26.45 6.97 -13.68
CA ILE A 161 -26.75 5.64 -14.21
C ILE A 161 -26.01 5.41 -15.53
N ASP A 162 -26.02 6.39 -16.45
CA ASP A 162 -25.24 6.31 -17.69
C ASP A 162 -23.75 6.06 -17.43
N LYS A 163 -23.18 6.71 -16.41
CA LYS A 163 -21.78 6.47 -16.04
C LYS A 163 -21.57 5.06 -15.51
N ILE A 164 -22.46 4.59 -14.66
CA ILE A 164 -22.36 3.25 -14.06
C ILE A 164 -22.66 2.15 -15.08
N GLU A 165 -23.61 2.36 -16.00
CA GLU A 165 -23.89 1.44 -17.10
C GLU A 165 -22.72 1.29 -18.08
N SER A 166 -21.82 2.28 -18.15
CA SER A 166 -20.61 2.18 -18.98
C SER A 166 -19.57 1.18 -18.46
N ILE A 167 -19.72 0.66 -17.21
CA ILE A 167 -18.87 -0.42 -16.67
C ILE A 167 -19.39 -1.77 -17.15
N GLU A 168 -18.50 -2.55 -17.70
CA GLU A 168 -18.77 -3.98 -17.91
C GLU A 168 -18.53 -4.75 -16.61
N ILE A 169 -19.59 -5.36 -16.08
CA ILE A 169 -19.52 -6.26 -14.93
C ILE A 169 -19.38 -7.69 -15.46
N ASN A 170 -18.33 -8.36 -15.00
CA ASN A 170 -18.08 -9.78 -15.25
C ASN A 170 -17.53 -10.43 -13.98
N ASP A 171 -17.34 -11.76 -13.99
CA ASP A 171 -16.84 -12.48 -12.79
C ASP A 171 -15.50 -11.91 -12.30
N ALA A 172 -14.59 -11.56 -13.20
CA ALA A 172 -13.33 -10.95 -12.83
C ALA A 172 -13.50 -9.57 -12.17
N PHE A 173 -14.51 -8.80 -12.58
CA PHE A 173 -14.88 -7.56 -11.92
C PHE A 173 -15.45 -7.83 -10.52
N VAL A 174 -16.37 -8.77 -10.38
CA VAL A 174 -16.99 -9.11 -9.08
C VAL A 174 -15.93 -9.60 -8.10
N ASP A 175 -15.07 -10.52 -8.50
CA ASP A 175 -13.95 -11.01 -7.70
C ASP A 175 -12.98 -9.88 -7.30
N SER A 176 -12.67 -9.00 -8.23
CA SER A 176 -11.81 -7.85 -7.97
C SER A 176 -12.52 -6.79 -7.14
N PHE A 177 -13.80 -6.54 -7.36
CA PHE A 177 -14.59 -5.58 -6.59
C PHE A 177 -14.69 -5.99 -5.13
N SER A 178 -14.99 -7.24 -4.83
CA SER A 178 -15.04 -7.78 -3.47
C SER A 178 -13.72 -7.54 -2.73
N THR A 179 -12.62 -7.59 -3.46
CA THR A 179 -11.29 -7.35 -2.96
C THR A 179 -10.84 -5.87 -3.04
N THR A 180 -11.45 -4.98 -3.83
CA THR A 180 -11.13 -3.55 -3.98
C THR A 180 -12.05 -2.61 -3.21
N CYS A 181 -13.08 -3.12 -2.55
CA CYS A 181 -14.03 -2.27 -1.79
C CYS A 181 -13.34 -1.31 -0.81
N GLY A 182 -12.24 -1.75 -0.16
CA GLY A 182 -11.44 -0.91 0.71
C GLY A 182 -10.80 0.29 -0.01
N ASP A 183 -10.19 0.02 -1.14
CA ASP A 183 -9.51 1.05 -1.94
C ASP A 183 -10.52 2.03 -2.55
N ILE A 184 -11.69 1.53 -2.92
CA ILE A 184 -12.81 2.35 -3.42
C ILE A 184 -13.28 3.30 -2.32
N HIS A 185 -13.49 2.79 -1.11
CA HIS A 185 -13.87 3.59 0.04
C HIS A 185 -12.82 4.66 0.37
N GLU A 186 -11.53 4.34 0.28
CA GLU A 186 -10.44 5.29 0.47
C GLU A 186 -10.42 6.36 -0.62
N SER A 187 -10.64 5.98 -1.87
CA SER A 187 -10.76 6.92 -3.00
C SER A 187 -11.91 7.90 -2.78
N PHE A 188 -13.06 7.44 -2.33
CA PHE A 188 -14.18 8.31 -1.97
C PHE A 188 -13.82 9.32 -0.88
N ARG A 189 -13.11 8.89 0.16
CA ARG A 189 -12.67 9.78 1.25
C ARG A 189 -11.70 10.85 0.77
N SER A 190 -10.84 10.54 -0.19
CA SER A 190 -9.87 11.48 -0.75
C SER A 190 -10.54 12.60 -1.56
N TYR A 191 -11.62 12.30 -2.29
CA TYR A 191 -12.38 13.27 -3.09
C TYR A 191 -13.36 14.10 -2.26
N GLY A 192 -13.87 13.58 -1.16
CA GLY A 192 -14.87 14.25 -0.32
C GLY A 192 -14.36 15.42 0.54
N GLY A 193 -13.06 15.74 0.52
CA GLY A 193 -12.49 16.84 1.31
C GLY A 193 -12.53 16.62 2.83
N GLY A 194 -12.83 15.41 3.28
CA GLY A 194 -13.02 15.09 4.68
C GLY A 194 -11.71 15.08 5.47
N LYS A 195 -11.56 16.00 6.43
CA LYS A 195 -10.48 15.97 7.43
C LYS A 195 -10.60 14.78 8.41
N GLY A 196 -11.73 14.05 8.40
CA GLY A 196 -12.11 13.07 9.42
C GLY A 196 -11.27 11.78 9.46
N ALA A 197 -10.65 11.34 8.36
CA ALA A 197 -9.88 10.08 8.35
C ALA A 197 -8.60 10.15 9.21
N LYS A 198 -7.96 11.32 9.27
CA LYS A 198 -6.77 11.53 10.12
C LYS A 198 -7.09 11.64 11.60
N GLU A 199 -8.32 12.03 11.95
CA GLU A 199 -8.74 12.20 13.33
C GLU A 199 -9.10 10.88 14.02
N LEU A 200 -9.50 9.86 13.27
CA LEU A 200 -9.95 8.56 13.80
C LEU A 200 -8.87 7.47 13.82
N GLY A 201 -7.66 7.74 13.27
CA GLY A 201 -6.57 6.74 13.24
C GLY A 201 -6.88 5.49 12.42
N GLN A 202 -7.84 5.55 11.52
CA GLN A 202 -8.23 4.44 10.65
C GLN A 202 -7.32 4.39 9.41
N TYR A 203 -6.59 3.31 9.26
CA TYR A 203 -5.70 3.06 8.11
C TYR A 203 -6.08 1.72 7.48
N PHE A 204 -6.31 1.72 6.18
CA PHE A 204 -6.57 0.48 5.46
C PHE A 204 -5.31 -0.36 5.36
N THR A 205 -5.48 -1.67 5.51
CA THR A 205 -4.37 -2.61 5.44
C THR A 205 -4.00 -2.87 3.98
N PRO A 206 -2.75 -2.61 3.57
CA PRO A 206 -2.30 -2.91 2.23
C PRO A 206 -2.49 -4.39 1.89
N ARG A 207 -2.94 -4.68 0.68
CA ARG A 207 -3.22 -6.06 0.26
C ARG A 207 -2.00 -6.95 0.24
N GLN A 208 -0.86 -6.38 -0.13
CA GLN A 208 0.42 -7.08 -0.07
C GLN A 208 0.73 -7.54 1.36
N LEU A 209 0.40 -6.71 2.36
CA LEU A 209 0.56 -7.09 3.76
C LEU A 209 -0.42 -8.19 4.17
N ILE A 210 -1.69 -8.11 3.72
CA ILE A 210 -2.66 -9.18 3.95
C ILE A 210 -2.16 -10.49 3.34
N HIS A 211 -1.69 -10.46 2.09
CA HIS A 211 -1.13 -11.63 1.42
C HIS A 211 0.11 -12.18 2.15
N LEU A 212 1.00 -11.29 2.60
CA LEU A 212 2.19 -11.67 3.37
C LEU A 212 1.82 -12.34 4.69
N ILE A 213 0.83 -11.84 5.42
CA ILE A 213 0.35 -12.45 6.67
C ILE A 213 -0.10 -13.88 6.43
N PHE A 214 -0.85 -14.14 5.38
CA PHE A 214 -1.37 -15.48 5.12
C PHE A 214 -0.33 -16.45 4.58
N HIS A 215 0.49 -16.05 3.64
CA HIS A 215 1.45 -16.93 2.97
C HIS A 215 2.87 -16.80 3.53
N GLY A 216 3.37 -15.59 3.73
CA GLY A 216 4.72 -15.35 4.22
C GLY A 216 4.90 -15.67 5.71
N LEU A 217 3.84 -15.50 6.52
CA LEU A 217 3.82 -15.85 7.93
C LEU A 217 3.14 -17.20 8.21
N ASN A 218 2.71 -17.90 7.16
CA ASN A 218 2.11 -19.23 7.21
C ASN A 218 0.86 -19.35 8.11
N LEU A 219 0.06 -18.29 8.23
CA LEU A 219 -1.16 -18.33 9.04
C LEU A 219 -2.16 -19.37 8.52
N ASN A 220 -2.21 -19.57 7.19
CA ASN A 220 -3.02 -20.61 6.56
C ASN A 220 -2.74 -22.00 7.12
N GLN A 221 -1.49 -22.35 7.49
CA GLN A 221 -1.15 -23.66 8.06
C GLN A 221 -1.84 -23.94 9.40
N TYR A 222 -2.26 -22.92 10.14
CA TYR A 222 -3.06 -23.11 11.36
C TYR A 222 -4.51 -23.40 11.03
N LEU A 223 -5.05 -22.76 10.00
CA LEU A 223 -6.43 -22.93 9.55
C LEU A 223 -6.65 -24.29 8.85
N ASP A 224 -5.70 -24.71 8.04
CA ASP A 224 -5.77 -25.99 7.28
C ASP A 224 -5.89 -27.23 8.19
N LYS A 225 -5.56 -27.10 9.46
CA LYS A 225 -5.67 -28.19 10.46
C LYS A 225 -7.04 -28.30 11.10
N ILE A 226 -7.90 -27.31 10.90
CA ILE A 226 -9.21 -27.21 11.55
C ILE A 226 -10.28 -27.45 10.50
N VAL A 227 -11.19 -28.37 10.79
CA VAL A 227 -12.34 -28.61 9.92
C VAL A 227 -13.36 -27.49 10.14
N ASN A 228 -13.65 -26.75 9.08
CA ASN A 228 -14.62 -25.66 9.11
C ASN A 228 -14.32 -24.57 10.17
N PRO A 229 -13.15 -23.92 10.12
CA PRO A 229 -12.73 -22.97 11.14
C PRO A 229 -13.62 -21.73 11.22
N SER A 230 -13.70 -21.16 12.41
CA SER A 230 -14.35 -19.88 12.67
C SER A 230 -13.30 -18.74 12.68
N ILE A 231 -13.65 -17.64 12.00
CA ILE A 231 -12.76 -16.48 11.85
C ILE A 231 -13.42 -15.20 12.31
N TYR A 232 -12.62 -14.28 12.87
CA TYR A 232 -13.11 -13.02 13.40
C TYR A 232 -12.16 -11.86 13.13
N ASP A 233 -12.74 -10.69 12.81
CA ASP A 233 -12.03 -9.41 12.79
C ASP A 233 -12.80 -8.37 13.62
N PRO A 234 -12.29 -7.97 14.82
CA PRO A 234 -12.93 -6.96 15.66
C PRO A 234 -12.91 -5.54 15.08
N CYS A 235 -12.15 -5.28 14.05
CA CYS A 235 -12.02 -3.99 13.36
C CYS A 235 -12.06 -4.20 11.86
N MET A 236 -13.10 -4.88 11.37
CA MET A 236 -13.12 -5.44 10.03
C MET A 236 -12.98 -4.40 8.90
N GLY A 237 -13.31 -3.15 9.18
CA GLY A 237 -13.27 -2.13 8.15
C GLY A 237 -14.13 -2.52 6.95
N THR A 238 -13.53 -2.55 5.78
CA THR A 238 -14.17 -2.98 4.53
C THR A 238 -14.06 -4.51 4.28
N GLY A 239 -13.72 -5.29 5.30
CA GLY A 239 -13.74 -6.75 5.25
C GLY A 239 -12.53 -7.40 4.56
N GLY A 240 -11.45 -6.66 4.30
CA GLY A 240 -10.32 -7.13 3.51
C GLY A 240 -9.62 -8.39 4.06
N PHE A 241 -9.50 -8.53 5.38
CA PHE A 241 -8.98 -9.76 6.00
C PHE A 241 -9.97 -10.91 5.89
N LEU A 242 -11.24 -10.69 6.20
CA LEU A 242 -12.26 -11.73 6.20
C LEU A 242 -12.51 -12.30 4.80
N THR A 243 -12.58 -11.45 3.78
CA THR A 243 -12.72 -11.88 2.38
C THR A 243 -11.51 -12.70 1.92
N ARG A 244 -10.31 -12.32 2.33
CA ARG A 244 -9.10 -13.06 1.96
C ARG A 244 -9.03 -14.41 2.65
N LEU A 245 -9.34 -14.49 3.95
CA LEU A 245 -9.41 -15.74 4.70
C LEU A 245 -10.41 -16.71 4.07
N PHE A 246 -11.61 -16.23 3.76
CA PHE A 246 -12.63 -17.04 3.11
C PHE A 246 -12.15 -17.64 1.78
N ASN A 247 -11.49 -16.83 0.94
CA ASN A 247 -10.98 -17.30 -0.36
C ASN A 247 -9.81 -18.28 -0.26
N LEU A 248 -9.14 -18.37 0.88
CA LEU A 248 -7.98 -19.26 1.09
C LEU A 248 -8.32 -20.57 1.77
N GLY A 249 -9.44 -20.66 2.47
CA GLY A 249 -9.78 -21.80 3.30
C GLY A 249 -11.20 -22.36 3.06
N ASN A 250 -11.43 -23.56 3.55
CA ASN A 250 -12.77 -24.18 3.60
C ASN A 250 -13.55 -23.62 4.81
N ILE A 251 -13.88 -22.34 4.76
CA ILE A 251 -14.61 -21.64 5.83
C ILE A 251 -16.08 -21.55 5.46
N ASN A 252 -16.96 -22.03 6.35
CA ASN A 252 -18.38 -21.80 6.16
C ASN A 252 -18.69 -20.31 6.40
N PRO A 253 -19.44 -19.65 5.51
CA PRO A 253 -19.86 -18.26 5.71
C PRO A 253 -20.46 -17.95 7.07
N GLU A 254 -21.20 -18.88 7.66
CA GLU A 254 -21.78 -18.75 9.00
C GLU A 254 -20.75 -18.69 10.14
N ASN A 255 -19.49 -19.06 9.87
CA ASN A 255 -18.38 -19.00 10.81
C ASN A 255 -17.53 -17.74 10.63
N ILE A 256 -17.98 -16.79 9.84
CA ILE A 256 -17.32 -15.48 9.66
C ILE A 256 -17.96 -14.48 10.61
N TYR A 257 -17.13 -13.88 11.46
CA TYR A 257 -17.53 -12.88 12.43
C TYR A 257 -16.79 -11.56 12.17
N GLY A 258 -17.48 -10.44 12.32
CA GLY A 258 -16.86 -9.12 12.14
C GLY A 258 -17.59 -8.03 12.90
N CYS A 259 -16.82 -7.05 13.38
CA CYS A 259 -17.36 -5.84 13.99
C CYS A 259 -16.77 -4.60 13.34
N GLU A 260 -17.60 -3.56 13.17
CA GLU A 260 -17.17 -2.24 12.72
C GLU A 260 -18.06 -1.17 13.37
N THR A 261 -17.49 -0.04 13.72
CA THR A 261 -18.21 1.08 14.35
C THR A 261 -18.84 2.02 13.34
N GLU A 262 -18.16 2.22 12.22
CA GLU A 262 -18.56 3.17 11.20
C GLU A 262 -19.56 2.55 10.22
N LEU A 263 -20.77 3.14 10.16
CA LEU A 263 -21.87 2.61 9.35
C LEU A 263 -21.51 2.50 7.85
N ASP A 264 -20.84 3.50 7.32
CA ASP A 264 -20.50 3.52 5.89
C ASP A 264 -19.40 2.51 5.57
N THR A 265 -18.44 2.33 6.46
CA THR A 265 -17.37 1.35 6.30
C THR A 265 -17.89 -0.09 6.36
N ILE A 266 -18.80 -0.39 7.31
CA ILE A 266 -19.38 -1.73 7.45
C ILE A 266 -20.22 -2.11 6.23
N LYS A 267 -20.93 -1.16 5.62
CA LYS A 267 -21.71 -1.39 4.38
C LYS A 267 -20.81 -1.91 3.25
N PHE A 268 -19.62 -1.32 3.08
CA PHE A 268 -18.63 -1.82 2.12
C PHE A 268 -18.13 -3.22 2.48
N GLY A 269 -17.88 -3.46 3.76
CA GLY A 269 -17.43 -4.75 4.25
C GLY A 269 -18.45 -5.86 4.03
N GLU A 270 -19.70 -5.60 4.37
CA GLU A 270 -20.78 -6.56 4.16
C GLU A 270 -21.04 -6.82 2.67
N MET A 271 -20.98 -5.79 1.81
CA MET A 271 -21.04 -5.96 0.38
C MET A 271 -19.91 -6.85 -0.14
N SER A 272 -18.68 -6.54 0.28
CA SER A 272 -17.50 -7.32 -0.10
C SER A 272 -17.65 -8.80 0.28
N LEU A 273 -18.06 -9.06 1.53
CA LEU A 273 -18.30 -10.41 2.03
C LEU A 273 -19.49 -11.09 1.33
N PHE A 274 -20.58 -10.38 1.10
CA PHE A 274 -21.73 -10.91 0.38
C PHE A 274 -21.35 -11.40 -1.01
N LEU A 275 -20.60 -10.60 -1.78
CA LEU A 275 -20.15 -10.98 -3.11
C LEU A 275 -19.16 -12.17 -3.04
N THR A 276 -18.24 -12.15 -2.07
CA THR A 276 -17.24 -13.22 -1.90
C THR A 276 -17.91 -14.55 -1.50
N THR A 277 -18.90 -14.52 -0.62
CA THR A 277 -19.59 -15.71 -0.11
C THR A 277 -20.81 -16.10 -0.95
N LYS A 278 -20.99 -15.46 -2.10
CA LYS A 278 -22.09 -15.71 -3.04
C LYS A 278 -23.46 -15.63 -2.37
N GLY A 279 -23.65 -14.60 -1.55
CA GLY A 279 -24.92 -14.31 -0.88
C GLY A 279 -25.20 -15.11 0.40
N ASN A 280 -24.27 -15.90 0.89
CA ASN A 280 -24.44 -16.60 2.16
C ASN A 280 -24.30 -15.66 3.35
N LYS A 281 -25.02 -15.97 4.45
CA LYS A 281 -25.06 -15.12 5.64
C LYS A 281 -23.76 -15.22 6.45
N GLN A 282 -23.29 -14.09 6.95
CA GLN A 282 -22.18 -13.95 7.90
C GLN A 282 -22.66 -13.27 9.20
N ASN A 283 -21.85 -13.34 10.26
CA ASN A 283 -22.12 -12.71 11.55
C ASN A 283 -21.39 -11.37 11.65
N ILE A 284 -21.93 -10.35 10.98
CA ILE A 284 -21.37 -9.00 10.97
C ILE A 284 -22.26 -8.09 11.80
N VAL A 285 -21.64 -7.30 12.69
CA VAL A 285 -22.36 -6.41 13.62
C VAL A 285 -21.75 -5.03 13.66
N LYS A 286 -22.61 -4.01 13.54
CA LYS A 286 -22.21 -2.63 13.78
C LYS A 286 -22.17 -2.39 15.28
N CYS A 287 -20.97 -2.36 15.86
CA CYS A 287 -20.82 -2.14 17.30
C CYS A 287 -19.39 -1.70 17.65
N ASN A 288 -19.21 -1.18 18.85
CA ASN A 288 -17.89 -1.11 19.45
C ASN A 288 -17.50 -2.50 19.97
N SER A 289 -16.58 -3.15 19.27
CA SER A 289 -16.13 -4.51 19.55
C SER A 289 -15.60 -4.72 20.97
N LEU A 290 -15.13 -3.66 21.64
CA LEU A 290 -14.58 -3.74 22.99
C LEU A 290 -15.66 -3.67 24.11
N SER A 291 -16.87 -3.23 23.81
CA SER A 291 -17.91 -3.01 24.85
C SER A 291 -19.34 -3.37 24.47
N GLU A 292 -19.62 -3.54 23.16
CA GLU A 292 -21.00 -3.76 22.65
C GLU A 292 -21.12 -5.01 21.78
N ASN A 293 -20.04 -5.74 21.58
CA ASN A 293 -20.00 -6.92 20.74
C ASN A 293 -20.75 -8.11 21.37
N PRO A 294 -21.86 -8.58 20.77
CA PRO A 294 -22.64 -9.69 21.31
C PRO A 294 -21.85 -11.02 21.34
N PHE A 295 -20.87 -11.20 20.45
CA PHE A 295 -20.06 -12.43 20.38
C PHE A 295 -19.17 -12.63 21.60
N MET A 296 -18.92 -11.59 22.43
CA MET A 296 -18.13 -11.72 23.66
C MET A 296 -18.74 -12.63 24.72
N ILE A 297 -20.04 -12.91 24.62
CA ILE A 297 -20.78 -13.62 25.65
C ILE A 297 -20.63 -15.14 25.51
N ASP A 298 -20.77 -15.65 24.31
CA ASP A 298 -20.92 -17.08 24.04
C ASP A 298 -20.11 -17.61 22.86
N THR A 299 -19.34 -16.75 22.18
CA THR A 299 -18.61 -17.12 20.98
C THR A 299 -17.11 -17.11 21.21
N LYS A 300 -16.45 -18.17 20.74
CA LYS A 300 -15.00 -18.26 20.57
C LYS A 300 -14.68 -18.62 19.13
N VAL A 301 -13.52 -18.19 18.65
CA VAL A 301 -13.13 -18.36 17.25
C VAL A 301 -11.74 -19.01 17.13
N ASP A 302 -11.49 -19.64 15.99
CA ASP A 302 -10.24 -20.36 15.75
C ASP A 302 -9.15 -19.45 15.19
N ALA A 303 -9.53 -18.39 14.49
CA ALA A 303 -8.55 -17.42 14.01
C ALA A 303 -9.06 -15.96 14.09
N ILE A 304 -8.12 -15.08 14.38
CA ILE A 304 -8.33 -13.62 14.37
C ILE A 304 -7.26 -12.98 13.52
N VAL A 305 -7.67 -12.14 12.56
CA VAL A 305 -6.74 -11.28 11.81
C VAL A 305 -7.32 -9.88 11.81
N THR A 306 -6.55 -8.92 12.32
CA THR A 306 -7.10 -7.58 12.54
C THR A 306 -6.04 -6.49 12.49
N ASN A 307 -6.47 -5.29 12.10
CA ASN A 307 -5.70 -4.06 12.16
C ASN A 307 -6.46 -3.01 12.97
N PRO A 308 -6.31 -2.99 14.30
CA PRO A 308 -6.99 -2.01 15.15
C PRO A 308 -6.57 -0.57 14.86
N PRO A 309 -7.41 0.43 15.16
CA PRO A 309 -7.09 1.84 14.94
C PRO A 309 -5.87 2.30 15.75
N PHE A 310 -4.91 2.97 15.08
CA PHE A 310 -3.66 3.40 15.70
C PHE A 310 -3.83 4.64 16.58
N GLY A 311 -3.10 4.70 17.70
CA GLY A 311 -2.99 5.89 18.55
C GLY A 311 -4.24 6.26 19.33
N THR A 312 -5.27 5.43 19.34
CA THR A 312 -6.50 5.70 20.05
C THR A 312 -6.31 5.55 21.56
N LYS A 313 -6.63 6.62 22.29
CA LYS A 313 -6.77 6.56 23.75
C LYS A 313 -8.20 6.16 24.08
N MET A 314 -8.35 5.01 24.70
CA MET A 314 -9.66 4.49 25.13
C MET A 314 -9.75 4.52 26.64
N ASN A 315 -10.90 4.94 27.15
CA ASN A 315 -11.13 4.98 28.61
C ASN A 315 -11.67 3.63 29.07
N TYR A 316 -10.86 2.86 29.77
CA TYR A 316 -11.22 1.55 30.33
C TYR A 316 -12.51 1.58 31.17
N LYS A 317 -12.67 2.61 32.02
CA LYS A 317 -13.84 2.75 32.85
C LYS A 317 -15.11 2.99 32.05
N SER A 318 -15.04 3.83 31.02
CA SER A 318 -16.19 4.12 30.16
C SER A 318 -16.57 2.87 29.32
N LEU A 319 -15.61 2.11 28.83
CA LEU A 319 -15.89 0.85 28.14
C LEU A 319 -16.56 -0.17 29.04
N LYS A 320 -16.11 -0.28 30.29
CA LYS A 320 -16.70 -1.14 31.30
C LYS A 320 -18.16 -0.74 31.59
N GLU A 321 -18.42 0.54 31.82
CA GLU A 321 -19.79 1.06 32.08
C GLU A 321 -20.72 0.77 30.88
N THR A 322 -20.22 0.95 29.65
CA THR A 322 -20.97 0.61 28.42
C THR A 322 -21.27 -0.88 28.34
N TYR A 323 -20.25 -1.72 28.58
CA TYR A 323 -20.42 -3.19 28.57
C TYR A 323 -21.46 -3.65 29.59
N GLU A 324 -21.38 -3.19 30.85
CA GLU A 324 -22.30 -3.56 31.93
C GLU A 324 -23.74 -3.09 31.63
N LYS A 325 -23.87 -1.96 30.91
CA LYS A 325 -25.18 -1.47 30.46
C LYS A 325 -25.74 -2.29 29.29
N THR A 326 -24.87 -2.70 28.35
CA THR A 326 -25.28 -3.45 27.16
C THR A 326 -25.63 -4.90 27.52
N PHE A 327 -24.90 -5.48 28.45
CA PHE A 327 -25.06 -6.88 28.87
C PHE A 327 -25.32 -7.03 30.38
N PRO A 328 -26.43 -6.48 30.94
CA PRO A 328 -26.67 -6.42 32.35
C PRO A 328 -26.77 -7.81 33.02
N ASP A 329 -27.27 -8.81 32.27
CA ASP A 329 -27.49 -10.18 32.75
C ASP A 329 -26.35 -11.14 32.39
N SER A 330 -25.23 -10.62 31.83
CA SER A 330 -24.10 -11.46 31.41
C SER A 330 -23.39 -12.08 32.61
N THR A 331 -23.13 -13.37 32.52
CA THR A 331 -22.27 -14.10 33.49
C THR A 331 -20.78 -13.78 33.26
N VAL A 332 -20.39 -13.34 32.05
CA VAL A 332 -19.03 -12.89 31.73
C VAL A 332 -18.85 -11.48 32.29
N LYS A 333 -17.82 -11.28 33.07
CA LYS A 333 -17.49 -9.94 33.59
C LYS A 333 -16.51 -9.24 32.69
N PHE A 334 -16.60 -7.93 32.57
CA PHE A 334 -15.66 -7.11 31.76
C PHE A 334 -14.20 -7.39 32.09
N LYS A 335 -13.89 -7.64 33.39
CA LYS A 335 -12.53 -7.97 33.84
C LYS A 335 -12.04 -9.35 33.38
N ASP A 336 -12.94 -10.27 33.04
CA ASP A 336 -12.57 -11.58 32.49
C ASP A 336 -12.08 -11.44 31.06
N ILE A 337 -12.62 -10.45 30.34
CA ILE A 337 -12.20 -10.10 28.97
C ILE A 337 -10.94 -9.22 28.98
N TYR A 338 -10.92 -8.23 29.89
CA TYR A 338 -9.84 -7.23 29.99
C TYR A 338 -9.19 -7.25 31.38
N PRO A 339 -8.31 -8.21 31.66
CA PRO A 339 -7.71 -8.36 33.01
C PRO A 339 -6.77 -7.20 33.39
N LEU A 340 -6.28 -6.44 32.39
CA LEU A 340 -5.43 -5.28 32.61
C LEU A 340 -6.20 -3.99 32.37
N ASP A 341 -6.30 -3.18 33.41
CA ASP A 341 -6.88 -1.84 33.37
C ASP A 341 -5.87 -0.85 32.73
N VAL A 342 -6.03 -0.62 31.46
CA VAL A 342 -5.17 0.30 30.68
C VAL A 342 -6.00 1.11 29.68
N ASN A 343 -5.59 2.38 29.50
CA ASN A 343 -6.26 3.32 28.58
C ASN A 343 -5.57 3.37 27.20
N ASN A 344 -5.05 2.23 26.73
CA ASN A 344 -4.40 2.10 25.43
C ASN A 344 -5.21 1.16 24.52
N GLY A 345 -5.69 1.67 23.39
CA GLY A 345 -6.56 0.92 22.48
C GLY A 345 -5.91 -0.36 21.95
N ALA A 346 -4.66 -0.30 21.50
CA ALA A 346 -3.96 -1.48 21.00
C ALA A 346 -3.85 -2.58 22.06
N CYS A 347 -3.56 -2.21 23.30
CA CYS A 347 -3.50 -3.14 24.44
C CYS A 347 -4.86 -3.78 24.73
N LEU A 348 -5.95 -3.02 24.65
CA LEU A 348 -7.31 -3.54 24.83
C LEU A 348 -7.70 -4.49 23.69
N PHE A 349 -7.37 -4.17 22.45
CA PHE A 349 -7.64 -5.07 21.33
C PHE A 349 -6.85 -6.39 21.41
N VAL A 350 -5.60 -6.36 21.88
CA VAL A 350 -4.84 -7.60 22.11
C VAL A 350 -5.52 -8.45 23.19
N GLN A 351 -5.94 -7.87 24.32
CA GLN A 351 -6.68 -8.60 25.35
C GLN A 351 -7.99 -9.18 24.83
N HIS A 352 -8.72 -8.40 24.01
CA HIS A 352 -9.93 -8.84 23.33
C HIS A 352 -9.67 -10.06 22.43
N CYS A 353 -8.63 -10.01 21.59
CA CYS A 353 -8.26 -11.13 20.75
C CYS A 353 -7.92 -12.38 21.55
N VAL A 354 -7.12 -12.25 22.61
CA VAL A 354 -6.78 -13.39 23.49
C VAL A 354 -8.02 -13.99 24.12
N TYR A 355 -8.98 -13.16 24.54
CA TYR A 355 -10.23 -13.63 25.11
C TYR A 355 -11.11 -14.35 24.08
N MET A 356 -11.25 -13.80 22.88
CA MET A 356 -12.10 -14.34 21.82
C MET A 356 -11.59 -15.63 21.19
N LEU A 357 -10.30 -15.93 21.28
CA LEU A 357 -9.73 -17.15 20.71
C LEU A 357 -10.12 -18.40 21.50
N ASN A 358 -10.39 -19.48 20.75
CA ASN A 358 -10.34 -20.85 21.26
C ASN A 358 -8.93 -21.18 21.77
N ASP A 359 -8.81 -22.18 22.65
CA ASP A 359 -7.52 -22.71 23.03
C ASP A 359 -6.89 -23.40 21.79
N GLY A 360 -5.64 -23.05 21.48
CA GLY A 360 -4.96 -23.43 20.24
C GLY A 360 -5.29 -22.53 19.04
N GLY A 361 -6.23 -21.58 19.17
CA GLY A 361 -6.56 -20.61 18.13
C GLY A 361 -5.41 -19.65 17.82
N ALA A 362 -5.36 -19.15 16.58
CA ALA A 362 -4.29 -18.29 16.07
C ALA A 362 -4.73 -16.84 15.87
N CYS A 363 -3.83 -15.90 16.13
CA CYS A 363 -4.05 -14.49 15.87
C CYS A 363 -2.87 -13.87 15.09
N ALA A 364 -3.21 -13.03 14.12
CA ALA A 364 -2.27 -12.08 13.53
C ALA A 364 -2.84 -10.67 13.68
N ILE A 365 -2.17 -9.84 14.45
CA ILE A 365 -2.62 -8.49 14.77
C ILE A 365 -1.57 -7.45 14.37
N VAL A 366 -2.01 -6.40 13.69
CA VAL A 366 -1.18 -5.25 13.33
C VAL A 366 -1.17 -4.26 14.48
N LEU A 367 0.01 -3.93 14.96
CA LEU A 367 0.18 -3.03 16.10
C LEU A 367 1.18 -1.93 15.77
N PRO A 368 0.95 -0.68 16.20
CA PRO A 368 1.93 0.38 16.04
C PRO A 368 3.16 0.10 16.89
N ASP A 369 4.33 0.46 16.36
CA ASP A 369 5.59 0.46 17.12
C ASP A 369 5.52 1.46 18.29
N GLY A 370 6.46 1.41 19.22
CA GLY A 370 6.59 2.37 20.31
C GLY A 370 6.21 1.82 21.70
N GLU A 371 5.35 2.55 22.46
CA GLU A 371 5.08 2.28 23.87
C GLU A 371 4.75 0.81 24.18
N LEU A 372 4.04 0.13 23.29
CA LEU A 372 3.65 -1.28 23.47
C LEU A 372 4.86 -2.22 23.43
N PHE A 373 5.82 -1.96 22.55
CA PHE A 373 6.99 -2.80 22.31
C PHE A 373 8.18 -2.38 23.19
N GLU A 374 8.53 -1.11 23.21
CA GLU A 374 9.71 -0.54 23.87
C GLU A 374 9.42 0.32 25.09
N GLY A 375 8.17 0.66 25.37
CA GLY A 375 7.79 1.53 26.47
C GLY A 375 8.24 1.03 27.84
N ASN A 376 8.76 1.95 28.64
CA ASN A 376 9.28 1.69 29.97
C ASN A 376 8.26 1.97 31.11
N SER A 377 7.04 2.36 30.75
CA SER A 377 5.99 2.59 31.72
C SER A 377 5.59 1.31 32.47
N LYS A 378 5.06 1.49 33.69
CA LYS A 378 4.65 0.36 34.54
C LYS A 378 3.59 -0.51 33.86
N TRP A 379 2.66 0.10 33.14
CA TRP A 379 1.59 -0.62 32.47
C TRP A 379 2.09 -1.39 31.23
N SER A 380 3.00 -0.81 30.42
CA SER A 380 3.51 -1.47 29.22
C SER A 380 4.33 -2.71 29.56
N LYS A 381 5.18 -2.64 30.61
CA LYS A 381 5.91 -3.81 31.14
C LYS A 381 4.95 -4.90 31.63
N LYS A 382 3.91 -4.52 32.39
CA LYS A 382 2.91 -5.45 32.91
C LYS A 382 2.13 -6.12 31.75
N PHE A 383 1.82 -5.35 30.72
CA PHE A 383 1.10 -5.85 29.56
C PHE A 383 1.95 -6.86 28.76
N ARG A 384 3.20 -6.52 28.43
CA ARG A 384 4.08 -7.44 27.68
C ARG A 384 4.32 -8.74 28.43
N LYS A 385 4.54 -8.67 29.73
CA LYS A 385 4.66 -9.86 30.58
C LYS A 385 3.39 -10.70 30.53
N TRP A 386 2.22 -10.07 30.74
CA TRP A 386 0.93 -10.76 30.67
C TRP A 386 0.73 -11.42 29.30
N LEU A 387 1.02 -10.72 28.20
CA LEU A 387 0.88 -11.28 26.86
C LEU A 387 1.75 -12.51 26.68
N CYS A 388 3.05 -12.44 27.00
CA CYS A 388 3.97 -13.57 26.87
C CYS A 388 3.62 -14.76 27.77
N GLU A 389 2.95 -14.54 28.90
CA GLU A 389 2.53 -15.59 29.82
C GLU A 389 1.21 -16.28 29.40
N ASN A 390 0.35 -15.61 28.59
CA ASN A 390 -0.98 -16.11 28.21
C ASN A 390 -1.07 -16.60 26.76
N VAL A 391 -0.12 -16.24 25.90
CA VAL A 391 -0.09 -16.70 24.52
C VAL A 391 1.34 -17.06 24.08
N LYS A 392 1.44 -17.90 23.07
CA LYS A 392 2.69 -18.25 22.44
C LYS A 392 2.90 -17.36 21.21
N ILE A 393 3.70 -16.31 21.39
CA ILE A 393 4.11 -15.45 20.26
C ILE A 393 5.12 -16.23 19.42
N HIS A 394 4.81 -16.41 18.16
CA HIS A 394 5.67 -17.12 17.20
C HIS A 394 6.59 -16.15 16.45
N THR A 395 6.01 -15.05 15.98
CA THR A 395 6.70 -14.16 15.04
C THR A 395 6.30 -12.71 15.30
N ILE A 396 7.27 -11.84 15.21
CA ILE A 396 7.07 -10.39 15.10
C ILE A 396 7.67 -9.95 13.76
N LEU A 397 6.81 -9.52 12.85
CA LEU A 397 7.17 -8.95 11.56
C LEU A 397 7.27 -7.43 11.68
N LYS A 398 8.42 -6.87 11.40
CA LYS A 398 8.63 -5.43 11.35
C LYS A 398 8.29 -4.86 9.97
N CYS A 399 7.35 -3.90 9.94
CA CYS A 399 6.98 -3.17 8.74
C CYS A 399 7.57 -1.75 8.79
N PRO A 400 8.28 -1.30 7.75
CA PRO A 400 8.90 0.02 7.73
C PRO A 400 7.85 1.14 7.69
N SER A 401 8.28 2.37 7.98
CA SER A 401 7.42 3.54 7.80
C SER A 401 7.00 3.69 6.33
N GLY A 402 5.71 4.01 6.11
CA GLY A 402 5.13 4.15 4.78
C GLY A 402 4.60 2.84 4.17
N THR A 403 4.57 1.74 4.92
CA THR A 403 3.83 0.53 4.56
C THR A 403 2.33 0.80 4.50
N PHE A 404 1.81 1.62 5.41
CA PHE A 404 0.42 2.10 5.37
C PHE A 404 0.39 3.50 4.74
N ASP A 405 -0.45 3.68 3.73
CA ASP A 405 -0.61 4.96 3.08
C ASP A 405 -1.09 6.03 4.07
N HIS A 406 -0.49 7.22 3.96
CA HIS A 406 -0.75 8.36 4.85
C HIS A 406 -0.39 8.17 6.34
N ALA A 407 0.13 7.02 6.76
CA ALA A 407 0.63 6.78 8.10
C ALA A 407 2.16 6.82 8.14
N GLY A 408 2.73 7.82 8.80
CA GLY A 408 4.18 7.88 9.07
C GLY A 408 4.63 6.93 10.20
N VAL A 409 3.76 6.01 10.64
CA VAL A 409 3.98 5.12 11.79
C VAL A 409 4.62 3.82 11.32
N LYS A 410 5.67 3.37 12.02
CA LYS A 410 6.17 2.00 11.91
C LYS A 410 5.20 1.07 12.61
N THR A 411 4.99 -0.10 12.05
CA THR A 411 4.07 -1.09 12.59
C THR A 411 4.73 -2.46 12.70
N ASN A 412 4.16 -3.32 13.52
CA ASN A 412 4.56 -4.69 13.64
C ASN A 412 3.34 -5.59 13.46
N VAL A 413 3.50 -6.72 12.78
CA VAL A 413 2.49 -7.79 12.81
C VAL A 413 2.95 -8.82 13.84
N VAL A 414 2.13 -9.03 14.86
CA VAL A 414 2.38 -10.04 15.90
C VAL A 414 1.53 -11.26 15.61
N VAL A 415 2.18 -12.40 15.41
CA VAL A 415 1.52 -13.69 15.20
C VAL A 415 1.68 -14.54 16.44
N PHE A 416 0.56 -14.98 17.01
CA PHE A 416 0.56 -15.81 18.21
C PHE A 416 -0.56 -16.85 18.19
N THR A 417 -0.41 -17.89 19.03
CA THR A 417 -1.45 -18.88 19.32
C THR A 417 -1.77 -18.92 20.80
N LYS A 418 -3.00 -19.30 21.15
CA LYS A 418 -3.45 -19.45 22.53
C LYS A 418 -3.27 -20.90 23.01
N ASP A 419 -2.02 -21.35 23.03
CA ASP A 419 -1.63 -22.72 23.41
C ASP A 419 -0.47 -22.79 24.41
N GLY A 420 -0.33 -21.75 25.23
CA GLY A 420 0.64 -21.69 26.32
C GLY A 420 1.50 -20.44 26.28
N PRO A 421 2.50 -20.35 27.16
CA PRO A 421 3.38 -19.18 27.24
C PRO A 421 4.39 -19.13 26.08
N THR A 422 4.85 -17.94 25.80
CA THR A 422 5.89 -17.68 24.80
C THR A 422 7.24 -18.23 25.22
N GLN A 423 7.83 -19.08 24.38
CA GLN A 423 9.14 -19.67 24.59
C GLN A 423 10.22 -19.03 23.70
N ASN A 424 9.90 -18.87 22.42
CA ASN A 424 10.78 -18.27 21.43
C ASN A 424 10.00 -17.28 20.56
N ILE A 425 10.62 -16.18 20.17
CA ILE A 425 10.05 -15.22 19.22
C ILE A 425 11.00 -15.07 18.04
N ARG A 426 10.49 -15.33 16.84
CA ARG A 426 11.18 -15.09 15.59
C ARG A 426 10.97 -13.66 15.14
N TYR A 427 12.05 -12.90 14.98
CA TYR A 427 12.01 -11.54 14.41
C TYR A 427 12.32 -11.59 12.93
N ILE A 428 11.45 -10.96 12.16
CA ILE A 428 11.57 -10.83 10.72
C ILE A 428 11.23 -9.39 10.30
N GLU A 429 11.68 -8.99 9.12
CA GLU A 429 11.34 -7.70 8.54
C GLU A 429 10.86 -7.83 7.10
N THR A 430 10.10 -6.85 6.64
CA THR A 430 9.68 -6.76 5.24
C THR A 430 10.03 -5.41 4.63
N THR A 431 9.93 -5.32 3.30
CA THR A 431 10.04 -4.06 2.56
C THR A 431 8.77 -3.22 2.70
N LYS A 432 8.81 -1.97 2.26
CA LYS A 432 7.64 -1.09 2.21
C LYS A 432 6.50 -1.68 1.37
N GLU A 433 6.86 -2.38 0.30
CA GLU A 433 5.95 -3.03 -0.64
C GLU A 433 5.42 -4.38 -0.11
N CYS A 434 5.90 -4.86 1.04
CA CYS A 434 5.53 -6.13 1.65
C CYS A 434 5.74 -7.35 0.73
N ASN A 435 6.74 -7.31 -0.13
CA ASN A 435 7.00 -8.33 -1.16
C ASN A 435 8.19 -9.24 -0.83
N VAL A 436 8.98 -8.92 0.18
CA VAL A 436 10.12 -9.72 0.64
C VAL A 436 10.09 -9.79 2.16
N VAL A 437 10.37 -10.96 2.71
CA VAL A 437 10.55 -11.17 4.16
C VAL A 437 11.95 -11.70 4.41
N LYS A 438 12.66 -11.01 5.29
CA LYS A 438 13.99 -11.42 5.77
C LYS A 438 13.91 -11.86 7.22
N GLU A 439 14.51 -12.99 7.51
CA GLU A 439 14.73 -13.43 8.89
C GLU A 439 15.90 -12.66 9.49
N LEU A 440 15.70 -12.17 10.71
CA LEU A 440 16.73 -11.46 11.45
C LEU A 440 17.37 -12.38 12.49
N PHE A 441 16.61 -12.76 13.50
CA PHE A 441 17.05 -13.64 14.58
C PHE A 441 15.84 -14.20 15.35
N THR A 442 16.13 -15.16 16.23
CA THR A 442 15.13 -15.72 17.16
C THR A 442 15.64 -15.54 18.59
N ILE A 443 14.81 -15.04 19.48
CA ILE A 443 15.10 -14.91 20.91
C ILE A 443 14.46 -16.04 21.70
N THR A 444 14.97 -16.28 22.90
CA THR A 444 14.50 -17.31 23.84
C THR A 444 13.68 -16.71 24.98
N GLU A 445 13.03 -17.56 25.78
CA GLU A 445 12.35 -17.16 27.00
C GLU A 445 13.31 -16.48 28.00
N GLU A 446 14.56 -16.93 28.06
CA GLU A 446 15.57 -16.35 28.94
C GLU A 446 15.89 -14.91 28.53
N ASP A 447 16.01 -14.66 27.23
CA ASP A 447 16.20 -13.30 26.70
C ASP A 447 15.01 -12.39 27.05
N LEU A 448 13.78 -12.89 26.90
CA LEU A 448 12.57 -12.14 27.29
C LEU A 448 12.58 -11.77 28.78
N LYS A 449 12.93 -12.72 29.65
CA LYS A 449 13.01 -12.46 31.09
C LYS A 449 14.10 -11.45 31.44
N SER A 450 15.28 -11.56 30.80
CA SER A 450 16.43 -10.66 31.05
C SER A 450 16.13 -9.20 30.65
N THR A 451 15.30 -8.99 29.63
CA THR A 451 14.89 -7.67 29.13
C THR A 451 13.57 -7.16 29.73
N ASN A 452 13.03 -7.79 30.78
CA ASN A 452 11.71 -7.50 31.34
C ASN A 452 10.60 -7.59 30.27
N TYR A 453 10.63 -8.64 29.47
CA TYR A 453 9.67 -8.92 28.39
C TYR A 453 9.59 -7.80 27.34
N SER A 454 10.70 -7.20 26.98
CA SER A 454 10.75 -6.27 25.85
C SER A 454 10.35 -7.00 24.57
N LEU A 455 9.48 -6.41 23.77
CA LEU A 455 9.15 -6.91 22.42
C LEU A 455 9.83 -6.06 21.35
N ASP A 456 10.62 -5.06 21.73
CA ASP A 456 11.41 -4.28 20.79
C ASP A 456 12.65 -5.05 20.34
N MET A 457 12.76 -5.23 19.04
CA MET A 457 13.89 -5.89 18.40
C MET A 457 15.24 -5.29 18.81
N SER A 458 15.32 -3.98 19.00
CA SER A 458 16.59 -3.30 19.33
C SER A 458 17.17 -3.72 20.69
N ALA A 459 16.33 -4.23 21.60
CA ALA A 459 16.79 -4.73 22.89
C ALA A 459 17.69 -5.98 22.76
N TYR A 460 17.60 -6.68 21.65
CA TYR A 460 18.26 -7.96 21.38
C TYR A 460 19.35 -7.88 20.32
N LEU A 461 19.42 -6.79 19.58
CA LEU A 461 20.48 -6.63 18.59
C LEU A 461 21.81 -6.39 19.30
N VAL A 462 22.84 -6.99 18.75
CA VAL A 462 24.22 -6.54 19.07
C VAL A 462 24.23 -5.05 18.70
N GLU A 463 24.30 -4.18 19.70
CA GLU A 463 24.93 -2.91 19.45
C GLU A 463 26.32 -3.29 18.97
N GLU A 464 26.71 -2.88 17.77
CA GLU A 464 28.14 -2.84 17.46
C GLU A 464 28.72 -2.00 18.58
N GLU A 465 29.23 -2.66 19.63
CA GLU A 465 30.14 -2.01 20.55
C GLU A 465 31.29 -1.55 19.67
N THR A 466 31.20 -0.33 19.27
CA THR A 466 32.38 0.42 18.81
C THR A 466 33.22 0.57 20.04
N ASN A 467 34.03 -0.44 20.37
CA ASN A 467 35.13 -0.30 21.30
C ASN A 467 36.12 0.64 20.61
N PHE A 468 35.88 1.91 20.78
CA PHE A 468 36.83 2.93 20.37
C PHE A 468 38.04 2.84 21.32
N GLU A 469 39.22 2.66 20.76
CA GLU A 469 40.49 2.71 21.51
C GLU A 469 40.84 4.14 21.93
N VAL A 470 40.01 5.13 21.57
CA VAL A 470 40.21 6.56 21.82
C VAL A 470 39.21 7.08 22.87
N PRO A 471 39.52 8.20 23.55
CA PRO A 471 38.57 8.82 24.48
C PRO A 471 37.22 9.12 23.84
N ILE A 472 36.14 8.91 24.59
CA ILE A 472 34.77 9.19 24.17
C ILE A 472 34.25 10.40 24.95
N ILE A 473 33.66 11.36 24.23
CA ILE A 473 33.07 12.57 24.84
C ILE A 473 31.60 12.72 24.35
N LYS A 474 30.71 13.07 25.25
CA LYS A 474 29.33 13.34 24.86
C LYS A 474 29.19 14.68 24.13
N LEU A 475 28.36 14.72 23.11
CA LEU A 475 28.12 15.96 22.33
C LEU A 475 27.74 17.16 23.22
N LYS A 476 27.00 16.95 24.30
CA LYS A 476 26.59 18.00 25.26
C LYS A 476 27.80 18.69 25.89
N ASP A 477 28.94 18.01 26.05
CA ASP A 477 30.15 18.52 26.67
C ASP A 477 31.04 19.28 25.66
N MET A 478 30.72 19.20 24.34
CA MET A 478 31.53 19.79 23.27
C MET A 478 31.05 21.17 22.79
N TYR A 479 29.88 21.64 23.23
CA TYR A 479 29.40 22.98 22.86
C TYR A 479 29.14 23.87 24.06
N THR A 480 29.18 25.20 23.84
CA THR A 480 29.01 26.21 24.92
C THR A 480 27.57 26.74 24.94
N HIS A 481 26.92 26.89 23.82
CA HIS A 481 25.59 27.44 23.72
C HIS A 481 24.72 26.65 22.74
N SER A 482 23.43 26.54 23.05
CA SER A 482 22.45 25.86 22.24
C SER A 482 21.16 26.71 22.15
N ASN A 483 20.87 27.28 20.96
CA ASN A 483 19.74 28.16 20.74
C ASN A 483 18.81 27.61 19.66
N GLY A 484 17.50 27.58 19.92
CA GLY A 484 16.49 27.32 18.90
C GLY A 484 16.27 28.52 17.95
N GLY A 485 15.92 28.27 16.72
CA GLY A 485 15.61 29.29 15.72
C GLY A 485 14.23 29.92 15.89
N GLU A 486 13.82 30.66 14.86
CA GLU A 486 12.56 31.43 14.85
C GLU A 486 11.47 30.76 13.99
N VAL A 487 10.20 31.06 14.28
CA VAL A 487 9.06 30.64 13.45
C VAL A 487 9.07 31.48 12.18
N ILE A 488 9.54 30.91 11.07
CA ILE A 488 9.62 31.60 9.77
C ILE A 488 8.52 31.08 8.85
N ASN A 489 7.55 31.95 8.53
CA ASN A 489 6.44 31.60 7.65
C ASN A 489 6.95 31.27 6.23
N LYS A 490 6.32 30.32 5.56
CA LYS A 490 6.64 29.92 4.19
C LYS A 490 6.55 31.05 3.17
N THR A 491 5.82 32.13 3.46
CA THR A 491 5.76 33.34 2.62
C THR A 491 7.12 34.00 2.41
N TYR A 492 8.07 33.81 3.33
CA TYR A 492 9.43 34.32 3.27
C TYR A 492 10.43 33.34 2.63
N TRP A 493 10.00 32.15 2.18
CA TRP A 493 10.87 31.13 1.64
C TRP A 493 11.14 31.34 0.15
N ASN A 494 12.35 30.98 -0.29
CA ASN A 494 12.84 31.11 -1.66
C ASN A 494 12.87 32.56 -2.17
N LYS A 495 13.12 33.52 -1.26
CA LYS A 495 13.18 34.97 -1.53
C LYS A 495 14.36 35.60 -0.80
N GLY A 496 14.86 36.74 -1.30
CA GLY A 496 15.91 37.51 -0.65
C GLY A 496 17.30 36.83 -0.74
N ASP A 497 18.17 37.19 0.20
CA ASP A 497 19.60 36.89 0.17
C ASP A 497 20.11 36.12 1.41
N LYS A 498 19.32 36.03 2.47
CA LYS A 498 19.70 35.30 3.69
C LYS A 498 19.56 33.79 3.49
N ILE A 499 20.57 33.03 3.87
CA ILE A 499 20.53 31.57 3.83
C ILE A 499 19.71 31.08 5.02
N LEU A 500 18.60 30.38 4.73
CA LEU A 500 17.67 29.79 5.70
C LEU A 500 17.86 28.28 5.77
N TYR A 501 18.09 27.78 6.96
CA TYR A 501 18.09 26.35 7.28
C TYR A 501 16.77 25.91 7.96
N THR A 502 16.23 24.79 7.50
CA THR A 502 15.02 24.15 8.05
C THR A 502 15.31 22.68 8.28
N CYS A 503 14.31 21.86 8.59
CA CYS A 503 14.45 20.39 8.63
C CYS A 503 14.55 19.74 7.24
N LYS A 504 15.24 20.37 6.28
CA LYS A 504 15.49 19.86 4.94
C LYS A 504 16.97 19.57 4.71
N LYS A 505 17.27 18.68 3.77
CA LYS A 505 18.65 18.35 3.36
C LYS A 505 19.40 19.59 2.83
N THR A 506 18.69 20.49 2.18
CA THR A 506 19.24 21.71 1.56
C THR A 506 18.73 22.98 2.22
N SER A 507 19.58 23.98 2.32
CA SER A 507 19.18 25.34 2.66
C SER A 507 18.41 26.02 1.52
N MET A 508 17.77 27.13 1.82
CA MET A 508 17.06 27.97 0.85
C MET A 508 17.34 29.45 1.15
N LEU A 509 16.94 30.32 0.26
CA LEU A 509 17.00 31.75 0.52
C LEU A 509 15.76 32.24 1.28
N SER A 510 15.89 33.33 2.03
CA SER A 510 14.78 33.97 2.76
C SER A 510 15.00 35.47 2.86
N ASP A 511 13.93 36.24 2.77
CA ASP A 511 13.85 37.67 3.04
C ASP A 511 13.28 37.99 4.43
N TYR A 512 13.28 37.03 5.35
CA TYR A 512 12.75 37.23 6.71
C TYR A 512 13.45 38.39 7.43
N PRO A 513 12.75 39.45 7.83
CA PRO A 513 13.39 40.70 8.23
C PRO A 513 13.84 40.73 9.70
N ASN A 514 13.13 40.00 10.58
CA ASN A 514 13.21 40.19 12.04
C ASN A 514 13.93 39.04 12.76
N PHE A 515 14.92 38.40 12.13
CA PHE A 515 15.70 37.38 12.82
C PHE A 515 16.62 38.03 13.87
N PRO A 516 16.60 37.56 15.14
CA PRO A 516 17.41 38.15 16.22
C PRO A 516 18.91 38.10 15.90
N ILE A 517 19.61 39.22 16.06
CA ILE A 517 21.04 39.34 15.71
C ILE A 517 21.89 38.37 16.56
N ASP A 518 21.55 38.20 17.81
CA ASP A 518 22.24 37.30 18.75
C ASP A 518 22.08 35.82 18.41
N LYS A 519 21.07 35.48 17.60
CA LYS A 519 20.82 34.14 17.05
C LYS A 519 21.44 33.90 15.70
N LEU A 520 21.96 34.91 14.99
CA LEU A 520 22.67 34.69 13.74
C LEU A 520 23.82 33.70 13.94
N THR A 521 24.04 32.84 12.95
CA THR A 521 25.13 31.85 13.01
C THR A 521 26.50 32.52 12.92
N ASN A 522 27.51 31.87 13.47
CA ASN A 522 28.91 32.13 13.23
C ASN A 522 29.51 31.07 12.31
N ASP A 523 30.70 31.34 11.78
CA ASP A 523 31.45 30.32 11.05
C ASP A 523 31.68 29.08 11.93
N ASN A 524 31.46 27.91 11.31
CA ASN A 524 31.61 26.60 11.96
C ASN A 524 30.63 26.30 13.09
N ASP A 525 29.52 27.04 13.22
CA ASP A 525 28.41 26.56 14.03
C ASP A 525 27.77 25.31 13.39
N LEU A 526 27.26 24.40 14.22
CA LEU A 526 26.44 23.27 13.77
C LEU A 526 24.97 23.60 13.92
N LEU A 527 24.18 23.33 12.87
CA LEU A 527 22.74 23.33 12.91
C LEU A 527 22.22 21.90 12.84
N ILE A 528 21.38 21.53 13.81
CA ILE A 528 20.80 20.18 13.92
C ILE A 528 19.28 20.25 13.90
N SER A 529 18.62 19.26 13.28
CA SER A 529 17.17 19.14 13.25
C SER A 529 16.60 18.76 14.62
N ARG A 530 15.48 19.37 15.03
CA ARG A 530 14.73 19.01 16.24
C ARG A 530 13.54 18.11 15.95
N ASN A 531 12.94 18.25 14.77
CA ASN A 531 11.76 17.50 14.35
C ASN A 531 11.92 17.01 12.90
N GLY A 532 11.34 15.86 12.57
CA GLY A 532 11.38 15.28 11.23
C GLY A 532 12.63 14.45 10.97
N THR A 533 13.03 14.33 9.71
CA THR A 533 14.28 13.65 9.35
C THR A 533 15.48 14.37 9.97
N PRO A 534 16.43 13.65 10.61
CA PRO A 534 17.59 14.27 11.22
C PRO A 534 18.53 14.80 10.15
N TYR A 535 18.86 16.07 10.23
CA TYR A 535 19.90 16.72 9.42
C TYR A 535 20.87 17.46 10.31
N ILE A 536 22.11 17.50 9.88
CA ILE A 536 23.17 18.29 10.47
C ILE A 536 23.84 19.11 9.37
N HIS A 537 24.16 20.37 9.68
CA HIS A 537 24.83 21.28 8.76
C HIS A 537 25.94 22.03 9.47
N ILE A 538 27.10 22.14 8.82
CA ILE A 538 28.08 23.16 9.16
C ILE A 538 27.70 24.44 8.43
N VAL A 539 27.63 25.55 9.14
CA VAL A 539 27.13 26.79 8.54
C VAL A 539 28.16 27.90 8.58
N LYS A 540 27.98 28.85 7.69
CA LYS A 540 28.72 30.10 7.69
C LYS A 540 28.07 31.11 8.64
N GLU A 541 28.77 32.21 8.87
CA GLU A 541 28.19 33.35 9.59
C GLU A 541 26.94 33.93 8.91
N ASN A 542 26.13 34.62 9.68
CA ASN A 542 24.97 35.38 9.25
C ASN A 542 23.84 34.55 8.58
N CYS A 543 23.81 33.22 8.78
CA CYS A 543 22.69 32.41 8.37
C CYS A 543 21.56 32.45 9.41
N ILE A 544 20.31 32.24 8.93
CA ILE A 544 19.11 32.13 9.74
C ILE A 544 18.56 30.71 9.74
N TYR A 545 17.80 30.34 10.77
CA TYR A 545 17.26 28.99 10.89
C TYR A 545 15.89 28.95 11.59
N SER A 546 15.08 27.98 11.21
CA SER A 546 13.72 27.86 11.71
C SER A 546 13.66 27.31 13.14
N ASN A 547 12.53 27.47 13.82
CA ASN A 547 12.28 26.99 15.19
C ASN A 547 12.39 25.46 15.36
N VAL A 548 12.42 24.70 14.26
CA VAL A 548 12.62 23.23 14.26
C VAL A 548 14.08 22.84 14.08
N VAL A 549 14.99 23.81 14.12
CA VAL A 549 16.46 23.66 14.04
C VAL A 549 17.08 24.25 15.28
N GLN A 550 18.09 23.59 15.79
CA GLN A 550 18.88 24.02 16.95
C GLN A 550 20.29 24.34 16.49
N ARG A 551 20.82 25.47 16.95
CA ARG A 551 22.21 25.88 16.76
C ARG A 551 23.06 25.40 17.92
N LEU A 552 24.22 24.79 17.63
CA LEU A 552 25.24 24.43 18.59
C LEU A 552 26.53 25.21 18.31
N LYS A 553 26.99 25.97 19.25
CA LYS A 553 28.29 26.64 19.19
C LYS A 553 29.36 25.72 19.79
N ILE A 554 30.07 25.01 18.94
CA ILE A 554 31.13 24.09 19.35
C ILE A 554 32.29 24.86 19.97
N LYS A 555 32.91 24.31 21.02
CA LYS A 555 34.09 24.86 21.67
C LYS A 555 35.30 24.79 20.72
N ASN A 556 36.16 25.82 20.77
CA ASN A 556 37.28 25.93 19.84
C ASN A 556 38.34 24.82 19.95
N GLU A 557 38.35 24.06 21.04
CA GLU A 557 39.25 22.93 21.26
C GLU A 557 38.92 21.69 20.41
N TYR A 558 37.74 21.67 19.76
CA TYR A 558 37.26 20.53 18.96
C TYR A 558 37.22 20.85 17.48
N ASN A 559 37.54 19.86 16.66
CA ASN A 559 37.40 19.96 15.21
C ASN A 559 35.93 19.80 14.79
N VAL A 560 35.28 20.90 14.44
CA VAL A 560 33.83 20.93 14.07
C VAL A 560 33.52 20.05 12.85
N LYS A 561 34.42 20.01 11.85
CA LYS A 561 34.24 19.19 10.65
C LYS A 561 34.26 17.69 10.99
N TYR A 562 35.16 17.29 11.91
CA TYR A 562 35.21 15.92 12.40
C TYR A 562 33.89 15.52 13.09
N ILE A 563 33.40 16.36 14.02
CA ILE A 563 32.14 16.14 14.71
C ILE A 563 30.99 16.03 13.70
N TYR A 564 30.95 16.92 12.72
CA TYR A 564 29.94 16.89 11.66
C TYR A 564 29.96 15.57 10.88
N TYR A 565 31.11 15.13 10.40
CA TYR A 565 31.21 13.90 9.62
C TYR A 565 30.85 12.67 10.46
N TYR A 566 31.36 12.61 11.70
CA TYR A 566 31.02 11.52 12.61
C TYR A 566 29.50 11.41 12.81
N ILE A 567 28.85 12.49 13.21
CA ILE A 567 27.40 12.50 13.43
C ILE A 567 26.65 12.14 12.15
N LYS A 568 27.11 12.64 11.00
CA LYS A 568 26.47 12.33 9.70
C LYS A 568 26.46 10.85 9.37
N THR A 569 27.49 10.09 9.76
CA THR A 569 27.52 8.63 9.53
C THR A 569 26.54 7.85 10.40
N ILE A 570 26.20 8.37 11.59
CA ILE A 570 25.29 7.72 12.55
C ILE A 570 23.86 8.23 12.47
N LEU A 571 23.57 9.28 11.70
CA LEU A 571 22.24 9.91 11.61
C LEU A 571 21.12 8.91 11.31
N ASN A 572 21.36 7.93 10.47
CA ASN A 572 20.36 6.91 10.12
C ASN A 572 20.01 5.99 11.32
N LYS A 573 20.93 5.82 12.28
CA LYS A 573 20.70 5.07 13.52
C LYS A 573 19.89 5.87 14.54
N MET A 574 19.82 7.19 14.37
CA MET A 574 19.14 8.13 15.29
C MET A 574 17.66 8.38 14.97
N THR A 575 17.08 7.75 13.94
CA THR A 575 15.66 7.93 13.62
C THR A 575 14.83 7.44 14.79
N GLY A 576 14.18 8.42 15.45
CA GLY A 576 13.43 8.20 16.69
C GLY A 576 12.39 7.11 16.57
N LYS A 577 12.37 6.29 17.60
CA LYS A 577 11.45 5.19 17.79
C LYS A 577 10.10 5.73 18.26
N GLY A 578 9.02 5.34 17.62
CA GLY A 578 7.68 5.41 18.18
C GLY A 578 6.87 6.69 18.04
N GLN A 579 7.24 7.68 17.21
CA GLN A 579 6.40 8.86 16.96
C GLN A 579 6.03 9.03 15.50
N THR A 580 4.82 9.54 15.24
CA THR A 580 4.27 9.83 13.90
C THR A 580 5.13 10.81 13.10
N ILE A 581 5.89 11.65 13.81
CA ILE A 581 6.95 12.50 13.27
C ILE A 581 8.16 12.27 14.18
N PRO A 582 9.30 11.79 13.68
CA PRO A 582 10.51 11.67 14.50
C PRO A 582 10.79 13.03 15.14
N SER A 583 10.66 13.13 16.47
CA SER A 583 11.09 14.31 17.19
C SER A 583 12.44 14.00 17.80
N PHE A 584 13.47 14.71 17.33
CA PHE A 584 14.79 14.72 17.94
C PHE A 584 14.73 15.72 19.08
N ASN A 585 14.51 15.22 20.32
CA ASN A 585 14.72 16.07 21.47
C ASN A 585 16.23 16.27 21.70
N MET A 586 16.59 17.34 22.40
CA MET A 586 17.99 17.63 22.69
C MET A 586 18.67 16.55 23.54
N ASP A 587 17.90 15.69 24.24
CA ASP A 587 18.47 14.60 25.02
C ASP A 587 19.12 13.53 24.15
N ILE A 588 18.53 13.24 22.97
CA ILE A 588 19.13 12.30 22.00
C ILE A 588 20.46 12.88 21.50
N TRP A 589 20.46 14.14 21.05
CA TRP A 589 21.66 14.79 20.55
C TRP A 589 22.73 14.90 21.65
N ASN A 590 22.35 15.31 22.84
CA ASN A 590 23.25 15.51 23.98
C ASN A 590 23.97 14.24 24.42
N ASN A 591 23.36 13.10 24.28
CA ASN A 591 23.88 11.80 24.69
C ASN A 591 24.62 11.04 23.58
N ILE A 592 24.86 11.67 22.41
CA ILE A 592 25.70 11.07 21.38
C ILE A 592 27.14 10.97 21.92
N ASP A 593 27.66 9.76 21.89
CA ASP A 593 29.06 9.45 22.21
C ASP A 593 29.92 9.71 20.96
N ILE A 594 30.89 10.62 21.07
CA ILE A 594 31.78 11.00 19.98
C ILE A 594 33.19 10.52 20.34
N PRO A 595 33.77 9.57 19.59
CA PRO A 595 35.16 9.18 19.76
C PRO A 595 36.03 10.36 19.38
N LEU A 596 37.06 10.62 20.18
CA LEU A 596 37.93 11.80 20.02
C LEU A 596 39.40 11.38 19.87
N PRO A 597 39.83 10.96 18.67
CA PRO A 597 41.23 10.71 18.41
C PRO A 597 42.06 12.02 18.44
N SER A 598 43.35 11.93 18.31
CA SER A 598 44.21 13.13 18.27
C SER A 598 43.79 14.07 17.13
N LEU A 599 44.07 15.38 17.29
CA LEU A 599 43.72 16.39 16.28
C LEU A 599 44.30 16.05 14.90
N GLU A 600 45.51 15.51 14.85
CA GLU A 600 46.14 15.07 13.61
C GLU A 600 45.33 13.96 12.90
N ILE A 601 44.82 13.00 13.68
CA ILE A 601 43.95 11.93 13.14
C ILE A 601 42.59 12.50 12.72
N GLN A 602 42.02 13.42 13.51
CA GLN A 602 40.77 14.09 13.12
C GLN A 602 40.91 14.83 11.80
N GLU A 603 42.03 15.51 11.56
CA GLU A 603 42.32 16.21 10.30
C GLU A 603 42.42 15.24 9.13
N LYS A 604 43.10 14.10 9.29
CA LYS A 604 43.14 13.05 8.24
C LYS A 604 41.74 12.51 7.90
N ILE A 605 40.97 12.17 8.91
CA ILE A 605 39.57 11.70 8.72
C ILE A 605 38.74 12.75 7.96
N VAL A 606 38.86 14.02 8.32
CA VAL A 606 38.15 15.13 7.67
C VAL A 606 38.57 15.26 6.21
N GLU A 607 39.86 15.14 5.90
CA GLU A 607 40.39 15.21 4.54
C GLU A 607 39.78 14.07 3.68
N GLU A 608 39.88 12.82 4.15
CA GLU A 608 39.33 11.65 3.43
C GLU A 608 37.81 11.75 3.23
N LEU A 609 37.07 12.12 4.27
CA LEU A 609 35.60 12.22 4.20
C LEU A 609 35.16 13.42 3.37
N SER A 610 35.92 14.51 3.33
CA SER A 610 35.60 15.65 2.47
C SER A 610 35.78 15.32 0.98
N MET A 611 36.78 14.49 0.64
CA MET A 611 36.91 13.97 -0.73
C MET A 611 35.78 13.06 -1.12
N ILE A 612 35.37 12.16 -0.23
CA ILE A 612 34.21 11.28 -0.49
C ILE A 612 32.92 12.10 -0.67
N GLU A 613 32.67 13.11 0.17
CA GLU A 613 31.50 13.97 0.03
C GLU A 613 31.49 14.74 -1.29
N THR A 614 32.65 15.22 -1.73
CA THR A 614 32.83 15.88 -3.04
C THR A 614 32.51 14.91 -4.17
N ASN A 615 32.97 13.66 -4.08
CA ASN A 615 32.71 12.63 -5.07
C ASN A 615 31.20 12.30 -5.11
N ILE A 616 30.55 12.10 -3.96
CA ILE A 616 29.11 11.85 -3.90
C ILE A 616 28.32 12.99 -4.56
N THR A 617 28.67 14.24 -4.27
CA THR A 617 28.02 15.42 -4.84
C THR A 617 28.21 15.49 -6.36
N SER A 618 29.39 15.19 -6.85
CA SER A 618 29.68 15.11 -8.28
C SER A 618 28.83 14.04 -8.98
N ILE A 619 28.72 12.86 -8.36
CA ILE A 619 27.93 11.75 -8.91
C ILE A 619 26.42 12.08 -8.86
N GLU A 620 25.91 12.66 -7.78
CA GLU A 620 24.51 13.13 -7.71
C GLU A 620 24.20 14.14 -8.82
N THR A 621 25.14 15.05 -9.12
CA THR A 621 25.03 16.01 -10.23
C THR A 621 25.02 15.29 -11.58
N ARG A 622 25.87 14.29 -11.77
CA ARG A 622 25.90 13.47 -13.01
C ARG A 622 24.59 12.71 -13.22
N ILE A 623 24.02 12.13 -12.16
CA ILE A 623 22.71 11.46 -12.24
C ILE A 623 21.62 12.43 -12.71
N GLU A 624 21.61 13.67 -12.25
CA GLU A 624 20.63 14.65 -12.69
C GLU A 624 20.84 15.07 -14.16
N GLN A 625 22.08 15.24 -14.57
CA GLN A 625 22.42 15.47 -15.98
C GLN A 625 21.97 14.31 -16.87
N LEU A 626 22.18 13.06 -16.44
CA LEU A 626 21.74 11.87 -17.18
C LEU A 626 20.22 11.82 -17.35
N LYS A 627 19.46 12.20 -16.32
CA LYS A 627 18.00 12.31 -16.42
C LYS A 627 17.57 13.36 -17.46
N GLU A 628 18.18 14.54 -17.39
CA GLU A 628 17.90 15.59 -18.36
C GLU A 628 18.29 15.18 -19.79
N GLU A 629 19.44 14.53 -19.95
CA GLU A 629 19.92 14.02 -21.22
C GLU A 629 18.97 12.97 -21.81
N LYS A 630 18.49 12.04 -20.97
CA LYS A 630 17.48 11.05 -21.35
C LYS A 630 16.20 11.71 -21.87
N GLU A 631 15.68 12.71 -21.15
CA GLU A 631 14.45 13.40 -21.56
C GLU A 631 14.64 14.23 -22.84
N ARG A 632 15.77 14.90 -23.00
CA ARG A 632 16.11 15.60 -24.26
C ARG A 632 16.21 14.61 -25.40
N PHE A 633 16.88 13.47 -25.20
CA PHE A 633 17.08 12.47 -26.24
C PHE A 633 15.75 11.83 -26.66
N LYS A 634 14.87 11.52 -25.73
CA LYS A 634 13.51 11.05 -26.04
C LYS A 634 12.74 12.05 -26.90
N LYS A 635 12.86 13.35 -26.61
CA LYS A 635 12.07 14.40 -27.25
C LYS A 635 12.58 14.79 -28.65
N TYR A 636 13.90 14.86 -28.83
CA TYR A 636 14.50 15.54 -30.00
C TYR A 636 15.33 14.64 -30.90
N SER A 637 15.71 13.42 -30.44
CA SER A 637 16.67 12.60 -31.17
C SER A 637 16.14 12.15 -32.52
N ARG A 638 16.85 12.55 -33.58
CA ARG A 638 16.74 12.06 -34.98
C ARG A 638 15.34 12.07 -35.63
N LYS A 639 14.36 12.82 -35.06
CA LYS A 639 13.04 12.97 -35.70
C LYS A 639 13.12 13.61 -37.09
N SER A 640 14.01 14.57 -37.27
CA SER A 640 14.24 15.23 -38.58
C SER A 640 14.86 14.29 -39.58
N GLU A 641 15.81 13.45 -39.19
CA GLU A 641 16.48 12.47 -40.06
C GLU A 641 15.50 11.38 -40.54
N ILE A 642 14.73 10.80 -39.60
CA ILE A 642 13.68 9.84 -39.95
C ILE A 642 12.62 10.49 -40.85
N LYS A 643 12.23 11.74 -40.59
CA LYS A 643 11.27 12.43 -41.43
C LYS A 643 11.77 12.67 -42.83
N GLU A 644 13.05 12.94 -43.03
CA GLU A 644 13.65 13.10 -44.34
C GLU A 644 13.74 11.76 -45.10
N LEU A 645 14.15 10.68 -44.40
CA LEU A 645 14.19 9.33 -44.96
C LEU A 645 12.80 8.85 -45.41
N LEU A 646 11.74 9.27 -44.76
CA LEU A 646 10.38 8.84 -45.03
C LEU A 646 9.61 9.79 -45.95
N LYS A 647 10.25 10.83 -46.49
CA LYS A 647 9.59 11.90 -47.25
C LYS A 647 8.86 11.38 -48.50
N ASP A 648 9.46 10.45 -49.20
CA ASP A 648 8.94 9.87 -50.47
C ASP A 648 8.34 8.47 -50.25
N ALA A 649 8.10 8.04 -49.02
CA ALA A 649 7.57 6.73 -48.68
C ALA A 649 6.09 6.61 -49.06
N GLU A 650 5.68 5.48 -49.59
CA GLU A 650 4.27 5.16 -49.80
C GLU A 650 3.56 5.07 -48.46
N ILE A 651 2.40 5.69 -48.35
CA ILE A 651 1.60 5.66 -47.12
C ILE A 651 0.58 4.54 -47.20
N LYS A 652 0.69 3.55 -46.31
CA LYS A 652 -0.25 2.41 -46.23
C LYS A 652 -0.91 2.38 -44.85
N LYS A 653 -2.14 1.83 -44.79
CA LYS A 653 -2.84 1.56 -43.51
C LYS A 653 -2.29 0.26 -42.93
N LEU A 654 -2.20 0.20 -41.57
CA LEU A 654 -1.77 -1.01 -40.88
C LEU A 654 -2.56 -2.26 -41.31
N GLY A 655 -3.85 -2.12 -41.50
CA GLY A 655 -4.73 -3.22 -41.90
C GLY A 655 -4.53 -3.72 -43.32
N GLU A 656 -3.70 -3.07 -44.15
CA GLU A 656 -3.38 -3.50 -45.50
C GLU A 656 -2.21 -4.51 -45.55
N PHE A 657 -1.39 -4.56 -44.51
CA PHE A 657 -0.19 -5.38 -44.44
C PHE A 657 0.06 -6.06 -43.09
N CYS A 658 -0.80 -5.83 -42.09
CA CYS A 658 -0.76 -6.55 -40.84
C CYS A 658 -2.00 -7.42 -40.68
N ASP A 659 -1.80 -8.62 -40.16
CA ASP A 659 -2.87 -9.48 -39.66
C ASP A 659 -2.97 -9.37 -38.16
N PHE A 660 -4.19 -9.33 -37.64
CA PHE A 660 -4.52 -9.17 -36.23
C PHE A 660 -5.34 -10.36 -35.74
N LYS A 661 -4.86 -11.00 -34.68
CA LYS A 661 -5.56 -12.14 -34.05
C LYS A 661 -5.62 -11.97 -32.56
N TRP A 662 -6.79 -12.20 -32.00
CA TRP A 662 -6.99 -12.24 -30.55
C TRP A 662 -6.85 -13.67 -30.03
N GLY A 663 -6.41 -13.79 -28.80
CA GLY A 663 -6.35 -15.06 -28.11
C GLY A 663 -7.68 -15.49 -27.50
N LYS A 664 -7.57 -16.47 -26.62
CA LYS A 664 -8.69 -16.97 -25.83
C LYS A 664 -8.37 -16.82 -24.35
N ASN A 665 -9.40 -16.48 -23.57
CA ASN A 665 -9.24 -16.50 -22.13
C ASN A 665 -9.02 -17.95 -21.65
N ILE A 666 -7.88 -18.19 -21.02
CA ILE A 666 -7.58 -19.46 -20.34
C ILE A 666 -7.69 -19.18 -18.84
N PRO A 667 -8.68 -19.77 -18.15
CA PRO A 667 -8.86 -19.59 -16.72
C PRO A 667 -7.59 -19.92 -15.93
N LYS A 668 -7.34 -19.23 -14.83
CA LYS A 668 -6.13 -19.45 -14.01
C LYS A 668 -6.00 -20.90 -13.53
N ARG A 669 -7.10 -21.57 -13.21
CA ARG A 669 -7.14 -22.97 -12.80
C ARG A 669 -6.61 -23.94 -13.86
N ASP A 670 -6.68 -23.53 -15.13
CA ASP A 670 -6.24 -24.33 -16.28
C ASP A 670 -4.82 -23.94 -16.74
N ARG A 671 -4.15 -23.03 -15.99
CA ARG A 671 -2.77 -22.65 -16.22
C ARG A 671 -1.85 -23.49 -15.33
N VAL A 672 -0.70 -23.85 -15.86
CA VAL A 672 0.28 -24.72 -15.20
C VAL A 672 1.51 -23.93 -14.75
N ILE A 673 2.29 -24.54 -13.86
CA ILE A 673 3.57 -23.99 -13.41
C ILE A 673 4.58 -24.04 -14.58
N LYS A 674 5.50 -23.09 -14.62
CA LYS A 674 6.57 -23.05 -15.62
C LYS A 674 7.41 -24.33 -15.55
N THR A 675 7.44 -25.08 -16.64
CA THR A 675 8.34 -26.20 -16.89
C THR A 675 8.93 -26.10 -18.29
N GLU A 676 9.93 -26.90 -18.62
CA GLU A 676 10.53 -26.94 -19.96
C GLU A 676 9.53 -27.32 -21.07
N ASN A 677 8.44 -27.99 -20.71
CA ASN A 677 7.45 -28.49 -21.67
C ASN A 677 6.19 -27.62 -21.77
N ASN A 678 6.12 -26.51 -21.03
CA ASN A 678 4.95 -25.65 -20.99
C ASN A 678 5.18 -24.36 -21.76
N TYR A 679 4.11 -23.87 -22.37
CA TYR A 679 4.14 -22.70 -23.26
C TYR A 679 3.65 -21.44 -22.54
N PRO A 680 4.31 -20.29 -22.73
CA PRO A 680 3.89 -19.04 -22.09
C PRO A 680 2.50 -18.62 -22.59
N TYR A 681 1.71 -18.12 -21.64
CA TYR A 681 0.43 -17.48 -21.89
C TYR A 681 0.56 -15.97 -21.65
N TYR A 682 0.50 -15.20 -22.70
CA TYR A 682 0.65 -13.75 -22.66
C TYR A 682 -0.67 -13.06 -22.38
N GLY A 683 -0.69 -12.24 -21.33
CA GLY A 683 -1.73 -11.24 -21.09
C GLY A 683 -1.35 -9.90 -21.72
N SER A 684 -2.16 -8.86 -21.45
CA SER A 684 -1.95 -7.50 -21.99
C SER A 684 -0.58 -6.91 -21.65
N ASN A 685 0.09 -7.36 -20.59
CA ASN A 685 1.34 -6.76 -20.10
C ASN A 685 2.48 -7.78 -19.89
N GLY A 686 2.42 -8.91 -20.54
CA GLY A 686 3.47 -9.93 -20.49
C GLY A 686 2.96 -11.33 -20.16
N ILE A 687 3.87 -12.21 -19.76
CA ILE A 687 3.53 -13.59 -19.43
C ILE A 687 2.71 -13.63 -18.16
N SER A 688 1.47 -14.13 -18.25
CA SER A 688 0.51 -14.24 -17.15
C SER A 688 0.26 -15.68 -16.67
N GLY A 689 1.06 -16.63 -17.17
CA GLY A 689 1.01 -18.03 -16.80
C GLY A 689 1.60 -18.92 -17.90
N TYR A 690 1.43 -20.22 -17.75
CA TYR A 690 1.87 -21.21 -18.74
C TYR A 690 0.73 -22.20 -19.04
N THR A 691 0.82 -22.88 -20.20
CA THR A 691 -0.19 -23.81 -20.68
C THR A 691 0.46 -25.06 -21.25
N GLU A 692 -0.23 -26.17 -21.21
CA GLU A 692 0.25 -27.44 -21.78
C GLU A 692 0.22 -27.48 -23.31
N ASN A 693 -0.65 -26.68 -23.92
CA ASN A 693 -0.81 -26.57 -25.36
C ASN A 693 -0.57 -25.13 -25.82
N PHE A 694 -0.25 -24.95 -27.07
CA PHE A 694 -0.08 -23.62 -27.67
C PHE A 694 -1.03 -23.39 -28.86
N THR A 695 -1.29 -22.13 -29.19
CA THR A 695 -2.13 -21.72 -30.33
C THR A 695 -1.36 -20.93 -31.36
N PHE A 696 -0.30 -20.25 -30.92
CA PHE A 696 0.54 -19.39 -31.75
C PHE A 696 1.96 -19.89 -31.71
N GLU A 697 2.68 -19.70 -32.83
CA GLU A 697 4.08 -20.06 -32.97
C GLU A 697 4.81 -18.98 -33.80
N GLY A 698 6.04 -18.69 -33.44
CA GLY A 698 6.91 -17.79 -34.15
C GLY A 698 6.90 -16.36 -33.66
N ARG A 699 7.61 -15.50 -34.35
CA ARG A 699 7.83 -14.11 -34.01
C ARG A 699 6.61 -13.24 -34.32
N SER A 700 6.07 -12.59 -33.33
CA SER A 700 4.93 -11.68 -33.45
C SER A 700 5.08 -10.48 -32.52
N MET A 701 4.38 -9.41 -32.82
CA MET A 701 4.15 -8.31 -31.89
C MET A 701 2.89 -8.60 -31.11
N LEU A 702 2.97 -8.49 -29.79
CA LEU A 702 1.83 -8.60 -28.90
C LEU A 702 1.49 -7.23 -28.33
N LEU A 703 0.24 -6.82 -28.49
CA LEU A 703 -0.27 -5.55 -27.97
C LEU A 703 -1.51 -5.81 -27.13
N GLY A 704 -1.56 -5.30 -25.91
CA GLY A 704 -2.79 -5.28 -25.12
C GLY A 704 -3.83 -4.41 -25.83
N ASP A 705 -5.09 -4.83 -25.83
CA ASP A 705 -6.18 -4.05 -26.42
C ASP A 705 -6.91 -3.18 -25.41
N GLN A 706 -6.72 -3.45 -24.10
CA GLN A 706 -7.31 -2.67 -23.03
C GLN A 706 -6.43 -2.66 -21.77
N GLY A 707 -6.72 -1.71 -20.87
CA GLY A 707 -6.04 -1.52 -19.59
C GLY A 707 -5.34 -0.17 -19.47
N SER A 708 -5.00 0.22 -18.25
CA SER A 708 -4.41 1.55 -17.97
C SER A 708 -3.06 1.80 -18.66
N GLN A 709 -2.36 0.74 -19.06
CA GLN A 709 -1.03 0.80 -19.67
C GLN A 709 -0.96 0.05 -21.01
N TRP A 710 -2.08 -0.28 -21.65
CA TRP A 710 -2.10 -1.05 -22.88
C TRP A 710 -1.20 -0.43 -23.98
N PHE A 711 -1.13 0.89 -24.02
CA PHE A 711 -0.32 1.66 -24.96
C PHE A 711 1.20 1.50 -24.75
N ASN A 712 1.63 0.95 -23.61
CA ASN A 712 3.02 0.60 -23.31
C ASN A 712 3.28 -0.91 -23.41
N SER A 713 2.28 -1.71 -23.72
CA SER A 713 2.32 -3.18 -23.67
C SER A 713 2.92 -3.84 -24.90
N LEU A 714 3.31 -3.06 -25.93
CA LEU A 714 3.86 -3.63 -27.17
C LEU A 714 5.16 -4.40 -26.89
N GLN A 715 5.11 -5.71 -27.07
CA GLN A 715 6.19 -6.65 -26.80
C GLN A 715 6.41 -7.60 -27.99
N LEU A 716 7.54 -8.28 -28.01
CA LEU A 716 7.91 -9.23 -29.06
C LEU A 716 7.96 -10.66 -28.50
N THR A 717 7.51 -11.63 -29.30
CA THR A 717 7.82 -13.05 -29.11
C THR A 717 9.07 -13.43 -29.90
N ASN A 718 9.70 -14.53 -29.49
CA ASN A 718 10.88 -15.07 -30.19
C ASN A 718 10.49 -15.83 -31.48
N THR A 719 11.42 -15.98 -32.40
CA THR A 719 11.18 -16.64 -33.71
C THR A 719 10.75 -18.10 -33.59
N GLU A 720 11.16 -18.82 -32.54
CA GLU A 720 10.85 -20.23 -32.32
C GLU A 720 9.87 -20.41 -31.12
N GLU A 721 9.33 -19.34 -30.63
CA GLU A 721 8.47 -19.40 -29.45
C GLU A 721 7.09 -19.94 -29.78
N LYS A 722 6.63 -20.90 -28.98
CA LYS A 722 5.27 -21.41 -28.98
C LYS A 722 4.54 -20.84 -27.76
N TYR A 723 3.37 -20.25 -27.98
CA TYR A 723 2.70 -19.48 -26.94
C TYR A 723 1.18 -19.41 -27.12
N ASN A 724 0.52 -18.93 -26.09
CA ASN A 724 -0.87 -18.50 -26.10
C ASN A 724 -0.98 -17.04 -25.72
N ILE A 725 -2.07 -16.40 -26.11
CA ILE A 725 -2.39 -15.02 -25.73
C ILE A 725 -3.82 -14.94 -25.20
N SER A 726 -4.05 -13.95 -24.32
CA SER A 726 -5.36 -13.69 -23.75
C SER A 726 -6.32 -13.10 -24.80
N ASN A 727 -7.60 -13.12 -24.48
CA ASN A 727 -8.63 -12.42 -25.26
C ASN A 727 -8.43 -10.88 -25.28
N HIS A 728 -7.58 -10.34 -24.41
CA HIS A 728 -7.19 -8.93 -24.32
C HIS A 728 -5.77 -8.66 -24.82
N THR A 729 -5.27 -9.52 -25.66
CA THR A 729 -3.97 -9.37 -26.32
C THR A 729 -4.13 -9.61 -27.80
N ILE A 730 -3.66 -8.66 -28.60
CA ILE A 730 -3.66 -8.73 -30.05
C ILE A 730 -2.31 -9.27 -30.49
N ASN A 731 -2.30 -10.37 -31.22
CA ASN A 731 -1.16 -10.84 -32.00
C ASN A 731 -1.15 -10.11 -33.33
N ILE A 732 -0.07 -9.42 -33.61
CA ILE A 732 0.16 -8.65 -34.85
C ILE A 732 1.27 -9.31 -35.61
N SER A 733 0.95 -9.85 -36.78
CA SER A 733 1.91 -10.36 -37.75
C SER A 733 1.97 -9.45 -38.97
N VAL A 734 3.13 -9.36 -39.57
CA VAL A 734 3.37 -8.49 -40.74
C VAL A 734 3.55 -9.37 -41.97
N ASN A 735 2.95 -8.98 -43.06
CA ASN A 735 3.09 -9.69 -44.34
C ASN A 735 4.52 -9.61 -44.88
N ASN A 736 4.98 -10.63 -45.61
CA ASN A 736 6.38 -10.87 -45.95
C ASN A 736 7.08 -9.77 -46.79
N ASP A 737 6.33 -8.84 -47.36
CA ASP A 737 6.90 -7.76 -48.21
C ASP A 737 7.41 -6.54 -47.39
N ILE A 738 7.15 -6.51 -46.07
CA ILE A 738 7.53 -5.40 -45.19
C ILE A 738 8.35 -5.94 -44.03
N ASN A 739 9.42 -5.24 -43.69
CA ASN A 739 10.27 -5.63 -42.58
C ASN A 739 9.54 -5.54 -41.24
N PHE A 740 9.45 -6.66 -40.55
CA PHE A 740 8.77 -6.81 -39.26
C PHE A 740 9.33 -5.85 -38.21
N ASP A 741 10.68 -5.75 -38.11
CA ASP A 741 11.32 -4.89 -37.12
C ASP A 741 11.06 -3.41 -37.40
N TYR A 742 10.96 -3.03 -38.67
CA TYR A 742 10.59 -1.67 -39.04
C TYR A 742 9.23 -1.30 -38.45
N ILE A 743 8.22 -2.12 -38.64
CA ILE A 743 6.86 -1.86 -38.10
C ILE A 743 6.86 -1.84 -36.58
N TYR A 744 7.57 -2.77 -35.93
CA TYR A 744 7.70 -2.78 -34.47
C TYR A 744 8.26 -1.47 -33.93
N TYR A 745 9.39 -1.01 -34.47
CA TYR A 745 10.01 0.22 -34.01
C TYR A 745 9.19 1.46 -34.36
N VAL A 746 8.54 1.48 -35.50
CA VAL A 746 7.60 2.55 -35.85
C VAL A 746 6.48 2.62 -34.82
N LEU A 747 5.78 1.52 -34.55
CA LEU A 747 4.70 1.48 -33.57
C LEU A 747 5.20 1.88 -32.16
N LYS A 748 6.36 1.39 -31.75
CA LYS A 748 6.97 1.73 -30.46
C LYS A 748 7.38 3.21 -30.36
N SER A 749 7.59 3.89 -31.47
CA SER A 749 7.95 5.31 -31.50
C SER A 749 6.76 6.26 -31.37
N PHE A 750 5.54 5.78 -31.52
CA PHE A 750 4.33 6.55 -31.39
C PHE A 750 3.76 6.49 -29.95
N ASP A 751 3.07 7.56 -29.57
CA ASP A 751 2.21 7.52 -28.38
C ASP A 751 0.93 6.77 -28.74
N LEU A 752 0.86 5.50 -28.39
CA LEU A 752 -0.30 4.65 -28.70
C LEU A 752 -1.57 5.10 -27.97
N LYS A 753 -1.49 5.99 -26.96
CA LYS A 753 -2.66 6.61 -26.33
C LYS A 753 -3.57 7.34 -27.32
N GLN A 754 -3.03 7.81 -28.43
CA GLN A 754 -3.83 8.47 -29.48
C GLN A 754 -4.91 7.56 -30.08
N PHE A 755 -4.80 6.24 -29.88
CA PHE A 755 -5.79 5.26 -30.32
C PHE A 755 -6.79 4.88 -29.24
N ASN A 756 -6.79 5.57 -28.11
CA ASN A 756 -7.79 5.33 -27.06
C ASN A 756 -9.19 5.60 -27.60
N LYS A 757 -10.12 4.75 -27.17
CA LYS A 757 -11.54 4.93 -27.38
C LYS A 757 -12.04 5.96 -26.35
N ASP A 758 -12.45 7.12 -26.80
CA ASP A 758 -12.83 8.26 -25.93
C ASP A 758 -13.97 7.96 -24.97
N SER A 759 -14.78 6.92 -25.21
CA SER A 759 -15.94 6.52 -24.42
C SER A 759 -15.68 5.31 -23.51
N ALA A 760 -14.49 4.69 -23.55
CA ALA A 760 -14.22 3.50 -22.78
C ALA A 760 -13.73 3.86 -21.35
N MET A 761 -14.36 3.27 -20.36
CA MET A 761 -13.97 3.43 -18.94
C MET A 761 -12.60 2.86 -18.63
N ILE A 762 -12.29 1.73 -19.22
CA ILE A 762 -10.95 1.16 -19.25
C ILE A 762 -10.33 1.69 -20.52
N PRO A 763 -9.12 2.31 -20.46
CA PRO A 763 -8.41 2.67 -21.68
C PRO A 763 -8.35 1.44 -22.59
N GLU A 764 -9.02 1.55 -23.71
CA GLU A 764 -9.17 0.49 -24.70
C GLU A 764 -8.77 1.04 -26.05
N ILE A 765 -8.10 0.22 -26.84
CA ILE A 765 -7.74 0.59 -28.20
C ILE A 765 -9.01 0.73 -29.06
N ASN A 766 -9.16 1.85 -29.74
CA ASN A 766 -10.09 1.92 -30.85
C ASN A 766 -9.46 1.18 -32.04
N PHE A 767 -9.74 -0.11 -32.12
CA PHE A 767 -9.11 -0.99 -33.09
C PHE A 767 -9.35 -0.55 -34.55
N ASN A 768 -10.51 0.03 -34.88
CA ASN A 768 -10.78 0.53 -36.22
C ASN A 768 -9.86 1.71 -36.57
N ILE A 769 -9.65 2.64 -35.64
CA ILE A 769 -8.72 3.75 -35.82
C ILE A 769 -7.29 3.23 -35.91
N PHE A 770 -6.91 2.27 -35.06
CA PHE A 770 -5.59 1.65 -35.08
C PHE A 770 -5.32 0.89 -36.38
N LYS A 771 -6.27 0.10 -36.86
CA LYS A 771 -6.17 -0.62 -38.16
C LYS A 771 -6.06 0.33 -39.35
N ASP A 772 -6.75 1.47 -39.29
CA ASP A 772 -6.69 2.50 -40.32
C ASP A 772 -5.52 3.49 -40.16
N PHE A 773 -4.67 3.27 -39.15
CA PHE A 773 -3.50 4.12 -38.94
C PHE A 773 -2.53 4.02 -40.09
N LYS A 774 -2.14 5.20 -40.58
CA LYS A 774 -1.29 5.33 -41.78
C LYS A 774 0.18 5.33 -41.38
N ILE A 775 0.93 4.40 -41.94
CA ILE A 775 2.37 4.29 -41.73
C ILE A 775 3.08 4.46 -43.09
N PRO A 776 4.18 5.26 -43.13
CA PRO A 776 5.01 5.33 -44.29
C PRO A 776 5.78 4.01 -44.46
N ILE A 777 5.71 3.43 -45.66
CA ILE A 777 6.42 2.20 -46.04
C ILE A 777 7.45 2.56 -47.14
N PRO A 778 8.70 2.82 -46.77
CA PRO A 778 9.77 3.11 -47.71
C PRO A 778 10.33 1.82 -48.30
N SER A 779 11.32 1.94 -49.20
CA SER A 779 12.07 0.79 -49.72
C SER A 779 12.74 -0.01 -48.60
N SER A 780 12.99 -1.30 -48.83
CA SER A 780 13.61 -2.19 -47.82
C SER A 780 14.94 -1.65 -47.29
N GLU A 781 15.73 -1.00 -48.09
CA GLU A 781 17.00 -0.37 -47.71
C GLU A 781 16.77 0.80 -46.71
N ILE A 782 15.76 1.62 -46.95
CA ILE A 782 15.41 2.72 -46.02
C ILE A 782 14.78 2.17 -44.77
N GLN A 783 14.00 1.07 -44.83
CA GLN A 783 13.48 0.40 -43.64
C GLN A 783 14.63 -0.04 -42.71
N GLU A 784 15.68 -0.66 -43.26
CA GLU A 784 16.87 -1.06 -42.50
C GLU A 784 17.61 0.14 -41.87
N GLN A 785 17.74 1.24 -42.58
CA GLN A 785 18.32 2.46 -42.04
C GLN A 785 17.50 3.00 -40.88
N CYS A 786 16.17 3.03 -40.99
CA CYS A 786 15.28 3.44 -39.90
C CYS A 786 15.40 2.51 -38.68
N ILE A 787 15.43 1.19 -38.89
CA ILE A 787 15.62 0.20 -37.81
C ILE A 787 16.92 0.50 -37.06
N LYS A 788 18.01 0.72 -37.75
CA LYS A 788 19.30 1.04 -37.14
C LYS A 788 19.23 2.30 -36.27
N ILE A 789 18.57 3.35 -36.75
CA ILE A 789 18.37 4.59 -35.99
C ILE A 789 17.54 4.34 -34.73
N TYR A 790 16.47 3.55 -34.82
CA TYR A 790 15.63 3.22 -33.65
C TYR A 790 16.36 2.35 -32.63
N GLN A 791 17.15 1.36 -33.09
CA GLN A 791 17.97 0.51 -32.21
C GLN A 791 19.04 1.33 -31.49
N GLU A 792 19.77 2.19 -32.18
CA GLU A 792 20.75 3.09 -31.58
C GLU A 792 20.12 3.97 -30.51
N LYS A 793 18.90 4.45 -30.76
CA LYS A 793 18.13 5.23 -29.78
C LYS A 793 17.75 4.41 -28.55
N ALA A 794 17.27 3.19 -28.73
CA ALA A 794 16.89 2.30 -27.62
C ALA A 794 18.12 1.94 -26.77
N ASN A 795 19.22 1.56 -27.43
CA ASN A 795 20.48 1.22 -26.75
C ASN A 795 21.04 2.40 -25.96
N PHE A 796 20.96 3.63 -26.49
CA PHE A 796 21.42 4.82 -25.80
C PHE A 796 20.59 5.11 -24.54
N ILE A 797 19.25 4.98 -24.61
CA ILE A 797 18.38 5.15 -23.43
C ILE A 797 18.71 4.09 -22.38
N GLN A 798 18.89 2.85 -22.77
CA GLN A 798 19.27 1.76 -21.88
C GLN A 798 20.62 2.00 -21.22
N SER A 799 21.63 2.46 -21.97
CA SER A 799 22.94 2.76 -21.38
C SER A 799 22.88 3.86 -20.33
N ILE A 800 22.04 4.88 -20.51
CA ILE A 800 21.82 5.92 -19.48
C ILE A 800 21.18 5.32 -18.21
N GLU A 801 20.23 4.41 -18.36
CA GLU A 801 19.57 3.75 -17.23
C GLU A 801 20.57 2.90 -16.44
N GLU A 802 21.39 2.11 -17.12
CA GLU A 802 22.44 1.29 -16.52
C GLU A 802 23.50 2.14 -15.81
N GLU A 803 23.97 3.23 -16.45
CA GLU A 803 24.90 4.19 -15.84
C GLU A 803 24.31 4.82 -14.58
N THR A 804 23.02 5.20 -14.64
CA THR A 804 22.32 5.79 -13.48
C THR A 804 22.24 4.82 -12.30
N GLU A 805 21.90 3.55 -12.53
CA GLU A 805 21.85 2.55 -11.46
C GLU A 805 23.24 2.21 -10.90
N SER A 806 24.24 2.12 -11.75
CA SER A 806 25.64 1.95 -11.33
C SER A 806 26.09 3.09 -10.41
N HIS A 807 25.81 4.34 -10.78
CA HIS A 807 26.12 5.50 -9.97
C HIS A 807 25.42 5.51 -8.60
N LYS A 808 24.16 5.11 -8.55
CA LYS A 808 23.42 4.96 -7.27
C LYS A 808 24.06 3.92 -6.35
N LYS A 809 24.45 2.78 -6.90
CA LYS A 809 25.15 1.74 -6.16
C LYS A 809 26.47 2.27 -5.59
N TYR A 810 27.26 2.94 -6.42
CA TYR A 810 28.54 3.50 -6.02
C TYR A 810 28.41 4.55 -4.91
N ILE A 811 27.36 5.39 -4.92
CA ILE A 811 27.06 6.31 -3.80
C ILE A 811 26.87 5.52 -2.48
N ASN A 812 26.18 4.39 -2.52
CA ASN A 812 25.96 3.58 -1.32
C ASN A 812 27.27 2.97 -0.81
N ASP A 813 28.13 2.52 -1.70
CA ASP A 813 29.46 2.00 -1.36
C ASP A 813 30.34 3.10 -0.73
N LEU A 814 30.32 4.32 -1.27
CA LEU A 814 31.04 5.47 -0.69
C LEU A 814 30.50 5.86 0.70
N LYS A 815 29.20 5.78 0.92
CA LYS A 815 28.61 6.01 2.25
C LYS A 815 29.03 4.94 3.26
N GLN A 816 29.17 3.70 2.84
CA GLN A 816 29.69 2.65 3.71
C GLN A 816 31.18 2.88 4.02
N LEU A 817 31.97 3.18 3.00
CA LEU A 817 33.39 3.51 3.17
C LEU A 817 33.63 4.68 4.16
N SER A 818 32.75 5.69 4.15
CA SER A 818 32.83 6.81 5.11
C SER A 818 32.70 6.34 6.56
N LYS A 819 31.89 5.33 6.83
CA LYS A 819 31.79 4.73 8.17
C LYS A 819 33.05 3.94 8.51
N ASP A 820 33.50 3.11 7.58
CA ASP A 820 34.66 2.24 7.80
C ASP A 820 35.93 3.04 8.07
N ILE A 821 36.11 4.19 7.40
CA ILE A 821 37.23 5.13 7.67
C ILE A 821 37.17 5.60 9.12
N ILE A 822 36.04 6.12 9.59
CA ILE A 822 35.94 6.61 10.96
C ILE A 822 36.28 5.50 11.97
N TYR A 823 35.68 4.31 11.77
CA TYR A 823 35.89 3.18 12.67
C TYR A 823 37.33 2.63 12.64
N SER A 824 38.04 2.78 11.51
CA SER A 824 39.46 2.33 11.42
C SER A 824 40.43 3.21 12.15
N TYR A 825 40.09 4.47 12.40
CA TYR A 825 40.91 5.44 13.10
C TYR A 825 40.53 5.63 14.59
N CYS A 826 39.40 5.17 15.02
CA CYS A 826 38.83 5.32 16.34
C CYS A 826 38.70 3.97 17.08
#